data_1c34e521fe6bcb703b95c7330289cc7e
#
_entry.id   1c34e521fe6bcb703b95c7330289cc7e
#
_cell.length_a   1.000
_cell.length_b   1.000
_cell.length_c   1.000
_cell.angle_alpha   90.00
_cell.angle_beta   90.00
_cell.angle_gamma   90.00
#
_symmetry.space_group_name_H-M   'P 1'
#
loop_
_entity.id
_entity.type
_entity.pdbx_description
1 polymer ?
#
loop_
_entity_poly.entity_id
_entity_poly.type
_entity_poly.pdbx_seq_one_letter_code
_entity_poly.pdbx_strand_id
1 'polypeptide(L)'
;MMPLDEKVDLTNCDREPIHIPGSIQPHGCLIVCDNAMRTVLRYSENCEAFLGVAGDLTGRQTEEIFGNTAVHDLRNALTVTTNSNRAALLPNVRMGNGRAYDVAIHRYKSVTIIELETATDEAQPLHTAQLMIDRIREADNVDSLISRTSRLIKAMLGYDRVMIYRFEQDGAGKVISEAKQPALESFLGQYFPASDIPQQARALYLKNTLRIISNTEGETVPVIPRLDASGEHLDLSYAHLRSVSPIHLEYLRNMGVSASMSISIIVEGELWGLIACHHYSPRILPMPVRIAAEMFGEFFSLHLQALKQQKKLMTAQDAHAALDRFLRLATHQTNIEELLADNLHDFKTLMPCDGVGLLMNDNWYSVGSTPPDTAIPHIGRLLHSVAEGKVWATHALFNHLPEAEEYSGVTAGLMAVSLSQVKNDYLLFFRKELIQTLNWGGNPEKSYQTGPMGDRLTPRKSFAIWKETVHKQAQPWTDEDRQIAEAARVALVEVAFRHSELMADERAQAEVRQRMLNEELNHRVKNVLAIIKSLVGNPTQEGRTLQEYVTALKGRIQALSFAHDQVVRGEGGGMLKDLLEAELSPHRSPETVITLDGPAVVLDSRAFSVMALVLHELATNAAKYGALAHAGGELSVSWRLNERRDVVLDWQEKARTRITPPAKTGFGTALISRSVPYDLGGKSRIDYLPHGLEAQILIPARHASVSVVETTNDAQIGGKVDFASYSPEEKLNVFLVEDQMLIAMDVEYMLEQHGITDIETATSSAMALEKLKTAKPDIAILDINLGSDTSIPVAYELLRREIPFMFATGYADGIMVPGELAHVPIIRKPYDEDSLLSSIGKLVGKKVEA
;
A
#
# COMPACT_ATOMS: atom_id res chain seq x y z
N MET A 1 53.75 -0.97 4.04
CA MET A 1 54.41 -1.55 2.85
C MET A 1 55.34 -2.64 3.37
N MET A 2 55.13 -3.88 3.03
CA MET A 2 55.98 -4.99 3.44
C MET A 2 57.32 -4.90 2.73
N PRO A 3 58.47 -5.18 3.40
CA PRO A 3 59.75 -5.35 2.73
C PRO A 3 59.67 -6.52 1.75
N LEU A 4 60.25 -6.39 0.57
CA LEU A 4 60.27 -7.41 -0.49
C LEU A 4 60.97 -8.74 -0.11
N ASP A 5 61.59 -8.79 1.07
CA ASP A 5 62.28 -9.97 1.64
C ASP A 5 61.40 -10.71 2.66
N GLU A 6 60.20 -10.25 2.98
CA GLU A 6 59.26 -10.97 3.85
C GLU A 6 58.52 -12.09 3.06
N LYS A 7 58.62 -13.30 3.59
CA LYS A 7 57.97 -14.46 2.95
C LYS A 7 56.50 -14.29 2.93
N VAL A 8 55.87 -14.48 1.77
CA VAL A 8 54.44 -14.44 1.58
C VAL A 8 53.81 -15.62 2.28
N ASP A 9 52.97 -15.35 3.26
CA ASP A 9 52.14 -16.36 3.96
C ASP A 9 50.66 -16.02 3.84
N LEU A 10 49.81 -16.72 4.55
CA LEU A 10 48.34 -16.55 4.52
C LEU A 10 47.84 -15.23 5.03
N THR A 11 48.56 -14.61 5.95
CA THR A 11 48.13 -13.38 6.60
C THR A 11 48.52 -12.17 5.74
N ASN A 12 49.43 -12.35 4.80
CA ASN A 12 50.00 -11.30 3.96
C ASN A 12 49.83 -11.50 2.44
N CYS A 13 49.28 -12.62 2.02
CA CYS A 13 49.03 -12.93 0.58
C CYS A 13 48.26 -11.82 -0.16
N ASP A 14 47.28 -11.19 0.50
CA ASP A 14 46.54 -10.05 -0.05
C ASP A 14 47.36 -8.72 -0.04
N ARG A 15 48.55 -8.73 0.49
CA ARG A 15 49.45 -7.59 0.57
C ARG A 15 50.70 -7.73 -0.30
N GLU A 16 50.88 -8.85 -1.00
CA GLU A 16 51.95 -9.03 -1.96
C GLU A 16 51.95 -7.85 -2.94
N PRO A 17 53.10 -7.10 -3.06
CA PRO A 17 53.15 -5.94 -3.93
C PRO A 17 53.39 -6.35 -5.40
N ILE A 18 52.42 -7.07 -5.97
CA ILE A 18 52.50 -7.64 -7.33
C ILE A 18 52.64 -6.61 -8.45
N HIS A 19 52.51 -5.32 -8.14
CA HIS A 19 52.75 -4.22 -9.07
C HIS A 19 54.26 -3.77 -9.11
N ILE A 20 55.10 -4.22 -8.16
CA ILE A 20 56.52 -3.90 -8.09
C ILE A 20 57.40 -5.17 -8.02
N PRO A 21 57.26 -6.09 -8.99
CA PRO A 21 57.95 -7.39 -8.94
C PRO A 21 59.48 -7.29 -9.10
N GLY A 22 60.02 -6.16 -9.55
CA GLY A 22 61.46 -5.93 -9.80
C GLY A 22 61.99 -6.67 -11.03
N SER A 23 61.14 -7.30 -11.82
CA SER A 23 61.51 -8.08 -13.02
C SER A 23 60.42 -8.06 -14.09
N ILE A 24 60.81 -8.46 -15.30
CA ILE A 24 59.91 -8.58 -16.46
C ILE A 24 59.92 -10.01 -17.02
N GLN A 25 58.98 -10.30 -17.90
CA GLN A 25 58.95 -11.54 -18.70
C GLN A 25 60.02 -11.50 -19.78
N PRO A 26 60.61 -12.64 -20.19
CA PRO A 26 61.82 -12.70 -21.03
C PRO A 26 61.56 -12.45 -22.52
N HIS A 27 60.30 -12.38 -22.98
CA HIS A 27 59.96 -12.20 -24.39
C HIS A 27 60.09 -10.78 -24.92
N GLY A 28 60.46 -9.82 -24.04
CA GLY A 28 60.77 -8.44 -24.37
C GLY A 28 61.84 -7.84 -23.49
N CYS A 29 62.24 -6.60 -23.72
CA CYS A 29 63.11 -5.84 -22.85
C CYS A 29 62.48 -4.50 -22.42
N LEU A 30 62.89 -3.94 -21.31
CA LEU A 30 62.34 -2.74 -20.70
C LEU A 30 63.43 -1.69 -20.47
N ILE A 31 63.15 -0.44 -20.83
CA ILE A 31 64.00 0.72 -20.51
C ILE A 31 63.12 1.75 -19.83
N VAL A 32 63.64 2.32 -18.75
CA VAL A 32 63.02 3.39 -17.97
C VAL A 32 63.90 4.64 -18.11
N CYS A 33 63.28 5.73 -18.51
CA CYS A 33 63.89 7.00 -18.70
C CYS A 33 63.31 8.08 -17.77
N ASP A 34 63.98 9.22 -17.68
CA ASP A 34 63.41 10.43 -17.12
C ASP A 34 62.13 10.86 -17.90
N ASN A 35 61.26 11.71 -17.32
CA ASN A 35 60.01 12.15 -17.94
C ASN A 35 60.21 12.81 -19.32
N ALA A 36 61.39 13.38 -19.60
CA ALA A 36 61.70 14.02 -20.88
C ALA A 36 62.25 13.02 -21.91
N MET A 37 62.34 11.73 -21.54
CA MET A 37 63.00 10.71 -22.35
C MET A 37 64.40 11.12 -22.85
N ARG A 38 65.24 11.63 -21.97
CA ARG A 38 66.62 11.99 -22.30
C ARG A 38 67.60 10.95 -21.81
N THR A 39 67.44 10.56 -20.54
CA THR A 39 68.47 9.75 -19.87
C THR A 39 67.83 8.46 -19.37
N VAL A 40 68.50 7.34 -19.57
CA VAL A 40 68.08 6.03 -19.05
C VAL A 40 68.36 5.99 -17.54
N LEU A 41 67.36 5.62 -16.78
CA LEU A 41 67.42 5.48 -15.32
C LEU A 41 67.55 4.02 -14.89
N ARG A 42 66.80 3.12 -15.60
CA ARG A 42 66.83 1.67 -15.33
C ARG A 42 66.61 0.91 -16.63
N TYR A 43 67.01 -0.36 -16.66
CA TYR A 43 66.80 -1.24 -17.82
C TYR A 43 66.70 -2.69 -17.38
N SER A 44 66.09 -3.56 -18.20
CA SER A 44 66.12 -5.00 -17.98
C SER A 44 67.46 -5.62 -18.43
N GLU A 45 67.95 -6.60 -17.69
CA GLU A 45 69.28 -7.22 -17.88
C GLU A 45 69.43 -7.79 -19.31
N ASN A 46 68.38 -8.17 -20.00
CA ASN A 46 68.41 -8.71 -21.38
C ASN A 46 68.43 -7.64 -22.46
N CYS A 47 68.51 -6.36 -22.16
CA CYS A 47 68.57 -5.29 -23.16
C CYS A 47 69.72 -5.46 -24.15
N GLU A 48 70.90 -5.98 -23.78
CA GLU A 48 72.02 -6.25 -24.68
C GLU A 48 71.64 -7.23 -25.78
N ALA A 49 70.94 -8.33 -25.44
CA ALA A 49 70.48 -9.33 -26.40
C ALA A 49 69.44 -8.80 -27.39
N PHE A 50 68.54 -7.90 -26.90
CA PHE A 50 67.48 -7.30 -27.71
C PHE A 50 68.01 -6.19 -28.61
N LEU A 51 68.75 -5.23 -28.04
CA LEU A 51 69.12 -3.98 -28.70
C LEU A 51 70.54 -4.00 -29.29
N GLY A 52 71.35 -4.96 -28.90
CA GLY A 52 72.73 -5.06 -29.35
C GLY A 52 73.68 -3.97 -28.77
N VAL A 53 73.27 -3.34 -27.66
CA VAL A 53 74.02 -2.29 -26.95
C VAL A 53 74.62 -2.89 -25.71
N ALA A 54 75.91 -3.06 -25.71
CA ALA A 54 76.67 -3.67 -24.59
C ALA A 54 76.95 -2.71 -23.44
N GLY A 55 77.02 -3.29 -22.25
CA GLY A 55 77.44 -2.60 -21.02
C GLY A 55 76.35 -1.89 -20.26
N ASP A 56 76.65 -1.15 -19.22
CA ASP A 56 75.67 -0.43 -18.39
C ASP A 56 74.95 0.68 -19.18
N LEU A 57 73.71 0.66 -19.20
CA LEU A 57 72.84 1.64 -19.89
C LEU A 57 72.48 2.81 -18.98
N THR A 58 72.65 2.70 -17.67
CA THR A 58 72.28 3.75 -16.72
C THR A 58 73.06 5.07 -17.01
N GLY A 59 72.28 6.17 -17.13
CA GLY A 59 72.87 7.51 -17.42
C GLY A 59 73.14 7.76 -18.91
N ARG A 60 73.02 6.79 -19.81
CA ARG A 60 73.16 7.01 -21.27
C ARG A 60 72.03 7.83 -21.84
N GLN A 61 72.24 8.49 -22.98
CA GLN A 61 71.26 9.25 -23.70
C GLN A 61 70.35 8.25 -24.50
N THR A 62 69.08 8.48 -24.52
CA THR A 62 68.12 7.63 -25.22
C THR A 62 68.38 7.62 -26.72
N GLU A 63 68.86 8.73 -27.30
CA GLU A 63 69.21 8.87 -28.69
C GLU A 63 70.35 7.93 -29.13
N GLU A 64 71.30 7.64 -28.22
CA GLU A 64 72.42 6.70 -28.46
C GLU A 64 71.89 5.25 -28.58
N ILE A 65 70.83 4.91 -27.89
CA ILE A 65 70.27 3.55 -27.80
C ILE A 65 69.25 3.33 -28.90
N PHE A 66 68.34 4.25 -29.09
CA PHE A 66 67.17 4.07 -29.97
C PHE A 66 67.39 4.76 -31.30
N GLY A 67 68.28 5.74 -31.44
CA GLY A 67 68.42 6.64 -32.57
C GLY A 67 67.39 7.80 -32.53
N ASN A 68 67.82 8.91 -33.21
CA ASN A 68 67.05 10.17 -33.15
C ASN A 68 65.59 10.04 -33.64
N THR A 69 65.41 9.30 -34.76
CA THR A 69 64.04 9.12 -35.34
C THR A 69 63.14 8.36 -34.40
N ALA A 70 63.60 7.24 -33.86
CA ALA A 70 62.79 6.47 -32.91
C ALA A 70 62.44 7.27 -31.65
N VAL A 71 63.39 8.00 -31.07
CA VAL A 71 63.11 8.84 -29.91
C VAL A 71 62.07 9.92 -30.23
N HIS A 72 62.16 10.52 -31.44
CA HIS A 72 61.16 11.49 -31.89
C HIS A 72 59.77 10.87 -31.96
N ASP A 73 59.61 9.70 -32.59
CA ASP A 73 58.33 8.98 -32.74
C ASP A 73 57.76 8.59 -31.39
N LEU A 74 58.59 8.11 -30.46
CA LEU A 74 58.20 7.74 -29.09
C LEU A 74 57.74 8.95 -28.28
N ARG A 75 58.41 10.10 -28.39
CA ARG A 75 58.00 11.34 -27.76
C ARG A 75 56.66 11.85 -28.29
N ASN A 76 56.48 11.77 -29.62
CA ASN A 76 55.19 12.13 -30.24
C ASN A 76 54.03 11.24 -29.72
N ALA A 77 54.25 9.94 -29.66
CA ALA A 77 53.24 9.02 -29.14
C ALA A 77 52.79 9.35 -27.69
N LEU A 78 53.73 9.76 -26.84
CA LEU A 78 53.43 10.20 -25.47
C LEU A 78 52.62 11.50 -25.40
N THR A 79 52.70 12.35 -26.45
CA THR A 79 51.92 13.61 -26.48
C THR A 79 50.47 13.41 -26.96
N VAL A 80 50.21 12.39 -27.75
CA VAL A 80 48.89 12.08 -28.31
C VAL A 80 48.00 11.29 -27.34
N THR A 81 48.60 10.58 -26.37
CA THR A 81 47.84 9.81 -25.37
C THR A 81 47.13 10.74 -24.39
N THR A 82 45.80 10.74 -24.40
CA THR A 82 44.97 11.52 -23.49
C THR A 82 45.04 11.03 -22.04
N ASN A 83 45.38 9.77 -21.83
CA ASN A 83 45.60 9.19 -20.49
C ASN A 83 47.07 8.84 -20.36
N SER A 84 47.80 9.63 -19.57
CA SER A 84 49.25 9.48 -19.37
C SER A 84 49.67 8.13 -18.76
N ASN A 85 48.75 7.44 -18.12
CA ASN A 85 49.01 6.17 -17.44
C ASN A 85 48.83 4.97 -18.34
N ARG A 86 48.04 5.06 -19.43
CA ARG A 86 47.86 3.98 -20.40
C ARG A 86 49.02 3.99 -21.40
N ALA A 87 49.54 2.79 -21.72
CA ALA A 87 50.63 2.68 -22.69
C ALA A 87 50.18 3.08 -24.10
N ALA A 88 50.96 3.92 -24.76
CA ALA A 88 50.85 4.07 -26.22
C ALA A 88 51.54 2.88 -26.86
N LEU A 89 50.86 2.24 -27.80
CA LEU A 89 51.32 1.06 -28.48
C LEU A 89 51.72 1.43 -29.92
N LEU A 90 53.00 1.26 -30.27
CA LEU A 90 53.56 1.58 -31.57
C LEU A 90 54.11 0.29 -32.22
N PRO A 91 53.43 -0.24 -33.21
CA PRO A 91 53.93 -1.40 -33.93
C PRO A 91 55.05 -0.99 -34.90
N ASN A 92 56.02 -1.88 -35.08
CA ASN A 92 57.04 -1.83 -36.12
C ASN A 92 57.91 -0.56 -36.12
N VAL A 93 58.37 -0.10 -34.89
CA VAL A 93 59.29 1.03 -34.77
C VAL A 93 60.72 0.59 -35.10
N ARG A 94 61.34 1.24 -36.09
CA ARG A 94 62.79 0.99 -36.44
C ARG A 94 63.71 1.72 -35.50
N MET A 95 64.54 0.97 -34.80
CA MET A 95 65.56 1.51 -33.90
C MET A 95 66.88 1.78 -34.61
N GLY A 96 67.76 2.47 -33.93
CA GLY A 96 69.09 2.83 -34.45
C GLY A 96 69.96 1.63 -34.88
N ASN A 97 69.76 0.45 -34.35
CA ASN A 97 70.39 -0.82 -34.75
C ASN A 97 69.82 -1.43 -36.03
N GLY A 98 68.93 -0.77 -36.74
CA GLY A 98 68.24 -1.20 -37.95
C GLY A 98 67.16 -2.27 -37.76
N ARG A 99 66.97 -2.81 -36.57
CA ARG A 99 65.92 -3.79 -36.28
C ARG A 99 64.60 -3.05 -35.96
N ALA A 100 63.49 -3.71 -36.23
CA ALA A 100 62.14 -3.22 -35.89
C ALA A 100 61.65 -3.86 -34.60
N TYR A 101 60.96 -3.06 -33.82
CA TYR A 101 60.38 -3.49 -32.54
C TYR A 101 58.94 -2.99 -32.43
N ASP A 102 58.09 -3.78 -31.79
CA ASP A 102 56.80 -3.35 -31.29
C ASP A 102 57.04 -2.71 -29.92
N VAL A 103 56.58 -1.48 -29.69
CA VAL A 103 56.88 -0.68 -28.53
C VAL A 103 55.62 -0.31 -27.78
N ALA A 104 55.62 -0.58 -26.48
CA ALA A 104 54.62 0.00 -25.54
C ALA A 104 55.36 1.10 -24.71
N ILE A 105 54.79 2.28 -24.66
CA ILE A 105 55.37 3.39 -23.94
C ILE A 105 54.35 4.15 -23.11
N HIS A 106 54.65 4.44 -21.86
CA HIS A 106 53.77 5.22 -20.97
C HIS A 106 54.59 6.04 -19.94
N ARG A 107 53.94 7.07 -19.42
CA ARG A 107 54.45 7.82 -18.26
C ARG A 107 53.72 7.36 -17.01
N TYR A 108 54.49 7.11 -15.97
CA TYR A 108 53.88 6.84 -14.67
C TYR A 108 54.75 7.43 -13.55
N LYS A 109 54.12 8.17 -12.65
CA LYS A 109 54.85 8.98 -11.65
C LYS A 109 55.85 9.91 -12.33
N SER A 110 57.15 9.81 -12.00
CA SER A 110 58.25 10.66 -12.51
C SER A 110 59.08 10.04 -13.62
N VAL A 111 58.64 8.90 -14.17
CA VAL A 111 59.43 8.16 -15.17
C VAL A 111 58.61 7.82 -16.43
N THR A 112 59.35 7.63 -17.53
CA THR A 112 58.80 7.06 -18.77
C THR A 112 59.29 5.63 -18.89
N ILE A 113 58.35 4.69 -19.06
CA ILE A 113 58.62 3.27 -19.22
C ILE A 113 58.42 2.91 -20.68
N ILE A 114 59.43 2.23 -21.27
CA ILE A 114 59.47 1.80 -22.65
C ILE A 114 59.69 0.30 -22.65
N GLU A 115 58.73 -0.44 -23.23
CA GLU A 115 58.77 -1.89 -23.37
C GLU A 115 58.92 -2.21 -24.86
N LEU A 116 59.86 -3.10 -25.19
CA LEU A 116 60.20 -3.44 -26.57
C LEU A 116 60.09 -4.95 -26.76
N GLU A 117 59.42 -5.32 -27.80
CA GLU A 117 59.30 -6.72 -28.28
C GLU A 117 59.77 -6.77 -29.72
N THR A 118 60.25 -7.93 -30.19
CA THR A 118 60.62 -8.06 -31.58
C THR A 118 59.39 -7.92 -32.48
N ALA A 119 59.42 -6.98 -33.42
CA ALA A 119 58.30 -6.77 -34.34
C ALA A 119 58.08 -8.01 -35.20
N THR A 120 56.83 -8.28 -35.47
CA THR A 120 56.36 -9.35 -36.37
C THR A 120 55.71 -8.70 -37.59
N ASP A 121 55.89 -9.32 -38.75
CA ASP A 121 55.26 -8.86 -40.01
C ASP A 121 53.74 -9.10 -40.05
N GLU A 122 53.14 -9.57 -38.97
CA GLU A 122 51.73 -9.97 -38.93
C GLU A 122 50.81 -8.81 -38.62
N ALA A 123 49.75 -8.72 -39.42
CA ALA A 123 48.44 -8.14 -39.23
C ALA A 123 48.33 -6.65 -38.81
N GLN A 124 47.54 -5.95 -39.55
CA GLN A 124 46.95 -4.64 -39.15
C GLN A 124 46.02 -4.83 -37.97
N PRO A 125 46.38 -4.38 -36.75
CA PRO A 125 45.62 -4.64 -35.53
C PRO A 125 44.19 -4.12 -35.62
N LEU A 126 43.97 -2.99 -36.28
CA LEU A 126 42.67 -2.38 -36.48
C LEU A 126 41.74 -3.26 -37.30
N HIS A 127 42.25 -3.83 -38.42
CA HIS A 127 41.44 -4.72 -39.26
C HIS A 127 41.03 -6.00 -38.49
N THR A 128 41.96 -6.58 -37.74
CA THR A 128 41.66 -7.77 -36.91
C THR A 128 40.63 -7.45 -35.85
N ALA A 129 40.74 -6.29 -35.17
CA ALA A 129 39.75 -5.86 -34.19
C ALA A 129 38.36 -5.65 -34.81
N GLN A 130 38.29 -5.00 -35.97
CA GLN A 130 37.02 -4.81 -36.70
C GLN A 130 36.36 -6.14 -37.05
N LEU A 131 37.10 -7.08 -37.57
CA LEU A 131 36.54 -8.41 -37.87
C LEU A 131 36.01 -9.13 -36.64
N MET A 132 36.66 -8.98 -35.52
CA MET A 132 36.20 -9.54 -34.22
C MET A 132 34.95 -8.84 -33.75
N ILE A 133 34.88 -7.53 -33.78
CA ILE A 133 33.76 -6.72 -33.35
C ILE A 133 32.52 -6.98 -34.17
N ASP A 134 32.65 -7.02 -35.52
CA ASP A 134 31.52 -7.24 -36.40
C ASP A 134 30.82 -8.61 -36.14
N ARG A 135 31.57 -9.59 -35.68
CA ARG A 135 31.04 -10.94 -35.36
C ARG A 135 30.17 -10.96 -34.09
N ILE A 136 30.39 -10.06 -33.17
CA ILE A 136 29.60 -10.00 -31.92
C ILE A 136 28.57 -8.86 -31.89
N ARG A 137 28.67 -7.91 -32.82
CA ARG A 137 27.82 -6.71 -32.91
C ARG A 137 26.32 -7.04 -33.01
N GLU A 138 25.98 -8.15 -33.69
CA GLU A 138 24.60 -8.61 -33.91
C GLU A 138 24.05 -9.43 -32.73
N ALA A 139 24.76 -9.51 -31.61
CA ALA A 139 24.23 -10.17 -30.43
C ALA A 139 23.18 -9.29 -29.76
N ASP A 140 21.97 -9.79 -29.66
CA ASP A 140 20.77 -9.09 -29.17
C ASP A 140 20.50 -9.34 -27.68
N ASN A 141 21.22 -10.27 -27.07
CA ASN A 141 21.13 -10.59 -25.67
C ASN A 141 22.48 -11.01 -25.07
N VAL A 142 22.57 -10.91 -23.73
CA VAL A 142 23.81 -11.15 -22.99
C VAL A 142 24.35 -12.57 -23.19
N ASP A 143 23.49 -13.59 -23.18
CA ASP A 143 23.91 -14.98 -23.27
C ASP A 143 24.48 -15.30 -24.68
N SER A 144 23.87 -14.75 -25.71
CA SER A 144 24.36 -14.87 -27.12
C SER A 144 25.70 -14.15 -27.24
N LEU A 145 25.83 -12.94 -26.70
CA LEU A 145 27.09 -12.18 -26.73
C LEU A 145 28.22 -12.96 -26.06
N ILE A 146 28.00 -13.46 -24.85
CA ILE A 146 28.98 -14.22 -24.05
C ILE A 146 29.37 -15.50 -24.78
N SER A 147 28.42 -16.29 -25.30
CA SER A 147 28.69 -17.56 -26.01
C SER A 147 29.43 -17.37 -27.33
N ARG A 148 29.11 -16.32 -28.10
CA ARG A 148 29.81 -16.00 -29.35
C ARG A 148 31.23 -15.56 -29.08
N THR A 149 31.45 -14.76 -28.01
CA THR A 149 32.78 -14.23 -27.64
C THR A 149 33.80 -15.31 -27.33
N SER A 150 33.48 -16.27 -26.47
CA SER A 150 34.42 -17.36 -26.14
C SER A 150 34.88 -18.16 -27.38
N ARG A 151 33.94 -18.45 -28.26
CA ARG A 151 34.22 -19.17 -29.52
C ARG A 151 35.05 -18.33 -30.49
N LEU A 152 34.73 -17.04 -30.64
CA LEU A 152 35.42 -16.13 -31.51
C LEU A 152 36.88 -15.90 -31.07
N ILE A 153 37.10 -15.59 -29.79
CA ILE A 153 38.43 -15.40 -29.22
C ILE A 153 39.29 -16.67 -29.43
N LYS A 154 38.71 -17.85 -29.15
CA LYS A 154 39.40 -19.12 -29.36
C LYS A 154 39.83 -19.28 -30.84
N ALA A 155 38.95 -19.02 -31.79
CA ALA A 155 39.22 -19.16 -33.21
C ALA A 155 40.24 -18.15 -33.72
N MET A 156 40.16 -16.88 -33.27
CA MET A 156 41.01 -15.80 -33.74
C MET A 156 42.41 -15.79 -33.10
N LEU A 157 42.48 -16.07 -31.81
CA LEU A 157 43.74 -16.00 -31.06
C LEU A 157 44.41 -17.35 -30.87
N GLY A 158 43.74 -18.46 -31.22
CA GLY A 158 44.31 -19.81 -31.26
C GLY A 158 44.69 -20.37 -29.89
N TYR A 159 44.09 -19.93 -28.82
CA TYR A 159 44.23 -20.55 -27.51
C TYR A 159 43.47 -21.87 -27.40
N ASP A 160 43.98 -22.80 -26.59
CA ASP A 160 43.37 -24.11 -26.44
C ASP A 160 42.06 -24.08 -25.70
N ARG A 161 41.94 -23.14 -24.73
CA ARG A 161 40.74 -22.90 -23.95
C ARG A 161 40.54 -21.39 -23.79
N VAL A 162 39.30 -20.93 -23.99
CA VAL A 162 38.84 -19.54 -23.71
C VAL A 162 37.59 -19.62 -22.89
N MET A 163 37.60 -18.92 -21.78
CA MET A 163 36.50 -18.89 -20.82
C MET A 163 36.07 -17.44 -20.60
N ILE A 164 34.74 -17.23 -20.40
CA ILE A 164 34.22 -16.02 -19.84
C ILE A 164 33.96 -16.33 -18.35
N TYR A 165 34.75 -15.67 -17.52
CA TYR A 165 34.78 -15.82 -16.08
C TYR A 165 34.10 -14.60 -15.45
N ARG A 166 33.00 -14.79 -14.72
CA ARG A 166 32.23 -13.71 -14.06
C ARG A 166 32.49 -13.73 -12.57
N PHE A 167 32.70 -12.56 -11.99
CA PHE A 167 32.75 -12.42 -10.53
C PHE A 167 31.34 -12.39 -9.94
N GLU A 168 31.10 -13.17 -8.90
CA GLU A 168 29.86 -13.20 -8.11
C GLU A 168 29.96 -12.21 -6.95
N GLN A 169 28.83 -11.96 -6.27
CA GLN A 169 28.75 -10.96 -5.18
C GLN A 169 29.65 -11.29 -3.97
N ASP A 170 29.85 -12.57 -3.68
CA ASP A 170 30.76 -13.06 -2.62
C ASP A 170 32.24 -12.99 -3.04
N GLY A 171 32.50 -12.56 -4.26
CA GLY A 171 33.82 -12.48 -4.85
C GLY A 171 34.31 -13.80 -5.45
N ALA A 172 33.58 -14.90 -5.36
CA ALA A 172 33.88 -16.10 -6.14
C ALA A 172 33.73 -15.80 -7.63
N GLY A 173 34.36 -16.60 -8.47
CA GLY A 173 34.20 -16.50 -9.90
C GLY A 173 33.53 -17.72 -10.48
N LYS A 174 32.72 -17.53 -11.50
CA LYS A 174 32.02 -18.60 -12.21
C LYS A 174 32.36 -18.59 -13.68
N VAL A 175 32.68 -19.75 -14.25
CA VAL A 175 32.82 -19.90 -15.69
C VAL A 175 31.44 -19.98 -16.33
N ILE A 176 31.03 -18.91 -17.01
CA ILE A 176 29.68 -18.79 -17.60
C ILE A 176 29.63 -19.14 -19.08
N SER A 177 30.82 -19.18 -19.76
CA SER A 177 30.96 -19.65 -21.12
C SER A 177 32.35 -20.22 -21.33
N GLU A 178 32.47 -21.25 -22.15
CA GLU A 178 33.73 -21.90 -22.45
C GLU A 178 33.77 -22.36 -23.91
N ALA A 179 34.92 -22.09 -24.57
CA ALA A 179 35.30 -22.70 -25.85
C ALA A 179 36.65 -23.38 -25.67
N LYS A 180 36.73 -24.69 -25.83
CA LYS A 180 37.92 -25.49 -25.53
C LYS A 180 38.22 -26.48 -26.64
N GLN A 181 39.44 -27.06 -26.64
CA GLN A 181 39.74 -28.25 -27.42
C GLN A 181 38.93 -29.45 -26.91
N PRO A 182 38.51 -30.37 -27.79
CA PRO A 182 37.65 -31.50 -27.38
C PRO A 182 38.29 -32.40 -26.33
N ALA A 183 39.58 -32.56 -26.31
CA ALA A 183 40.32 -33.44 -25.38
C ALA A 183 40.41 -32.86 -23.94
N LEU A 184 40.13 -31.57 -23.74
CA LEU A 184 40.22 -30.93 -22.41
C LEU A 184 38.94 -31.17 -21.58
N GLU A 185 39.08 -31.29 -20.28
CA GLU A 185 37.95 -31.26 -19.36
C GLU A 185 37.25 -29.92 -19.37
N SER A 186 35.95 -29.88 -19.11
CA SER A 186 35.17 -28.64 -19.09
C SER A 186 35.18 -27.99 -17.72
N PHE A 187 35.39 -26.68 -17.69
CA PHE A 187 35.16 -25.82 -16.52
C PHE A 187 33.83 -25.06 -16.55
N LEU A 188 33.05 -25.25 -17.58
CA LEU A 188 31.76 -24.57 -17.74
C LEU A 188 30.85 -24.82 -16.52
N GLY A 189 30.35 -23.76 -15.93
CA GLY A 189 29.48 -23.81 -14.74
C GLY A 189 30.21 -24.01 -13.43
N GLN A 190 31.55 -24.19 -13.43
CA GLN A 190 32.33 -24.36 -12.22
C GLN A 190 32.61 -23.02 -11.53
N TYR A 191 32.66 -23.07 -10.22
CA TYR A 191 33.01 -21.96 -9.34
C TYR A 191 34.47 -22.04 -8.90
N PHE A 192 35.10 -20.88 -8.73
CA PHE A 192 36.44 -20.71 -8.22
C PHE A 192 36.39 -19.69 -7.07
N PRO A 193 37.01 -19.94 -5.92
CA PRO A 193 36.86 -19.07 -4.77
C PRO A 193 37.56 -17.72 -4.99
N ALA A 194 37.10 -16.71 -4.26
CA ALA A 194 37.64 -15.35 -4.29
C ALA A 194 39.16 -15.27 -4.08
N SER A 195 39.72 -16.22 -3.34
CA SER A 195 41.15 -16.32 -3.04
C SER A 195 42.05 -16.62 -4.24
N ASP A 196 41.47 -17.16 -5.34
CA ASP A 196 42.24 -17.46 -6.56
C ASP A 196 42.61 -16.18 -7.32
N ILE A 197 41.80 -15.14 -7.20
CA ILE A 197 42.03 -13.80 -7.76
C ILE A 197 41.83 -12.77 -6.66
N PRO A 198 42.90 -12.52 -5.84
CA PRO A 198 42.80 -11.63 -4.68
C PRO A 198 42.56 -10.17 -5.08
N GLN A 199 42.15 -9.32 -4.13
CA GLN A 199 41.72 -7.93 -4.40
C GLN A 199 42.82 -7.07 -5.08
N GLN A 200 44.12 -7.22 -4.70
CA GLN A 200 45.19 -6.50 -5.36
C GLN A 200 45.36 -6.87 -6.85
N ALA A 201 45.08 -8.14 -7.19
CA ALA A 201 45.11 -8.57 -8.58
C ALA A 201 43.92 -7.97 -9.36
N ARG A 202 42.73 -7.93 -8.75
CA ARG A 202 41.52 -7.31 -9.36
C ARG A 202 41.75 -5.81 -9.61
N ALA A 203 42.38 -5.10 -8.67
CA ALA A 203 42.71 -3.70 -8.82
C ALA A 203 43.73 -3.45 -9.98
N LEU A 204 44.60 -4.41 -10.24
CA LEU A 204 45.53 -4.33 -11.39
C LEU A 204 44.82 -4.63 -12.73
N TYR A 205 43.83 -5.52 -12.76
CA TYR A 205 43.01 -5.78 -13.95
C TYR A 205 42.16 -4.57 -14.39
N LEU A 206 41.87 -3.65 -13.48
CA LEU A 206 41.25 -2.36 -13.83
C LEU A 206 42.22 -1.37 -14.43
N LYS A 207 43.51 -1.45 -14.08
CA LYS A 207 44.57 -0.57 -14.60
C LYS A 207 45.18 -1.06 -15.90
N ASN A 208 45.40 -2.37 -16.01
CA ASN A 208 45.95 -3.02 -17.18
C ASN A 208 44.94 -4.08 -17.66
N THR A 209 44.20 -3.72 -18.67
CA THR A 209 43.03 -4.48 -19.17
C THR A 209 43.40 -5.75 -19.91
N LEU A 210 44.65 -5.85 -20.39
CA LEU A 210 45.14 -7.05 -21.04
C LEU A 210 46.42 -7.53 -20.33
N ARG A 211 46.42 -8.79 -19.91
CA ARG A 211 47.59 -9.41 -19.31
C ARG A 211 47.98 -10.68 -20.01
N ILE A 212 49.28 -10.87 -20.26
CA ILE A 212 49.84 -12.08 -20.90
C ILE A 212 50.83 -12.74 -19.96
N ILE A 213 50.87 -14.06 -20.02
CA ILE A 213 51.89 -14.93 -19.45
C ILE A 213 52.35 -15.82 -20.59
N SER A 214 53.56 -15.56 -21.07
CA SER A 214 54.07 -16.24 -22.27
C SER A 214 54.55 -17.66 -22.00
N ASN A 215 55.08 -17.89 -20.79
CA ASN A 215 55.57 -19.20 -20.36
C ASN A 215 55.56 -19.28 -18.84
N THR A 216 54.81 -20.22 -18.27
CA THR A 216 54.75 -20.42 -16.80
C THR A 216 56.01 -21.00 -16.22
N GLU A 217 56.86 -21.66 -17.02
CA GLU A 217 58.19 -22.20 -16.65
C GLU A 217 59.34 -21.28 -17.00
N GLY A 218 59.07 -20.10 -17.61
CA GLY A 218 60.08 -19.14 -18.03
C GLY A 218 60.72 -18.42 -16.85
N GLU A 219 62.04 -18.18 -16.95
CA GLU A 219 62.77 -17.36 -16.02
C GLU A 219 62.39 -15.89 -16.20
N THR A 220 62.34 -15.11 -15.11
CA THR A 220 62.10 -13.67 -15.15
C THR A 220 63.41 -12.92 -15.35
N VAL A 221 63.34 -11.75 -15.97
CA VAL A 221 64.53 -10.90 -16.23
C VAL A 221 64.51 -9.73 -15.22
N PRO A 222 65.56 -9.57 -14.41
CA PRO A 222 65.67 -8.47 -13.44
C PRO A 222 65.71 -7.09 -14.13
N VAL A 223 65.20 -6.06 -13.45
CA VAL A 223 65.37 -4.66 -13.81
C VAL A 223 66.52 -4.05 -12.96
N ILE A 224 67.42 -3.42 -13.64
CA ILE A 224 68.66 -2.86 -13.04
C ILE A 224 68.70 -1.34 -13.21
N PRO A 225 69.05 -0.55 -12.16
CA PRO A 225 69.14 -0.97 -10.77
C PRO A 225 67.82 -1.29 -10.14
N ARG A 226 67.79 -2.17 -9.15
CA ARG A 226 66.57 -2.59 -8.47
C ARG A 226 65.84 -1.45 -7.75
N LEU A 227 66.61 -0.56 -7.14
CA LEU A 227 66.14 0.64 -6.43
C LEU A 227 66.67 1.89 -7.16
N ASP A 228 65.87 2.96 -7.11
CA ASP A 228 66.33 4.25 -7.61
C ASP A 228 67.20 4.99 -6.56
N ALA A 229 67.66 6.21 -6.90
CA ALA A 229 68.46 7.04 -6.00
C ALA A 229 67.72 7.42 -4.69
N SER A 230 66.41 7.34 -4.67
CA SER A 230 65.58 7.57 -3.47
C SER A 230 65.28 6.29 -2.67
N GLY A 231 65.76 5.13 -3.13
CA GLY A 231 65.54 3.84 -2.51
C GLY A 231 64.15 3.24 -2.85
N GLU A 232 63.48 3.74 -3.89
CA GLU A 232 62.15 3.23 -4.29
C GLU A 232 62.22 2.18 -5.42
N HIS A 233 61.35 1.21 -5.37
CA HIS A 233 61.16 0.20 -6.41
C HIS A 233 60.38 0.77 -7.60
N LEU A 234 60.60 0.16 -8.78
CA LEU A 234 59.87 0.50 -10.01
C LEU A 234 58.47 -0.07 -9.96
N ASP A 235 57.46 0.81 -10.07
CA ASP A 235 56.04 0.42 -10.19
C ASP A 235 55.69 0.12 -11.65
N LEU A 236 55.36 -1.14 -11.93
CA LEU A 236 55.02 -1.68 -13.25
C LEU A 236 53.53 -1.91 -13.42
N SER A 237 52.66 -1.16 -12.71
CA SER A 237 51.19 -1.32 -12.75
C SER A 237 50.63 -1.32 -14.17
N TYR A 238 51.19 -0.52 -15.07
CA TYR A 238 50.74 -0.33 -16.46
C TYR A 238 51.60 -1.06 -17.50
N ALA A 239 52.68 -1.75 -17.05
CA ALA A 239 53.60 -2.44 -17.94
C ALA A 239 53.04 -3.80 -18.40
N HIS A 240 53.12 -4.10 -19.70
CA HIS A 240 52.73 -5.35 -20.32
C HIS A 240 53.68 -6.50 -20.02
N LEU A 241 55.00 -6.18 -19.95
CA LEU A 241 56.07 -7.15 -19.68
C LEU A 241 56.21 -7.47 -18.19
N ARG A 242 55.50 -6.79 -17.29
CA ARG A 242 55.60 -7.05 -15.85
C ARG A 242 55.56 -8.54 -15.54
N SER A 243 56.53 -9.06 -14.77
CA SER A 243 56.55 -10.45 -14.34
C SER A 243 55.34 -10.77 -13.42
N VAL A 244 55.03 -12.04 -13.28
CA VAL A 244 53.88 -12.54 -12.56
C VAL A 244 54.25 -13.09 -11.21
N SER A 245 53.36 -12.99 -10.21
CA SER A 245 53.55 -13.64 -8.94
C SER A 245 53.89 -15.12 -9.08
N PRO A 246 54.94 -15.59 -8.41
CA PRO A 246 55.34 -17.00 -8.43
C PRO A 246 54.18 -17.94 -8.01
N ILE A 247 53.33 -17.48 -7.08
CA ILE A 247 52.17 -18.23 -6.60
C ILE A 247 51.15 -18.42 -7.75
N HIS A 248 50.93 -17.40 -8.55
CA HIS A 248 50.01 -17.50 -9.68
C HIS A 248 50.57 -18.36 -10.83
N LEU A 249 51.90 -18.32 -11.07
CA LEU A 249 52.55 -19.22 -12.01
C LEU A 249 52.41 -20.68 -11.58
N GLU A 250 52.62 -20.96 -10.27
CA GLU A 250 52.40 -22.32 -9.73
C GLU A 250 50.93 -22.77 -9.83
N TYR A 251 49.98 -21.89 -9.60
CA TYR A 251 48.58 -22.15 -9.81
C TYR A 251 48.26 -22.58 -11.27
N LEU A 252 48.78 -21.83 -12.22
CA LEU A 252 48.63 -22.17 -13.65
C LEU A 252 49.27 -23.49 -14.02
N ARG A 253 50.51 -23.76 -13.50
CA ARG A 253 51.17 -25.05 -13.69
C ARG A 253 50.39 -26.22 -13.12
N ASN A 254 49.74 -26.04 -11.96
CA ASN A 254 48.91 -27.08 -11.36
C ASN A 254 47.64 -27.36 -12.23
N MET A 255 47.18 -26.34 -13.01
CA MET A 255 46.13 -26.53 -14.03
C MET A 255 46.66 -27.13 -15.34
N GLY A 256 47.97 -27.37 -15.45
CA GLY A 256 48.61 -27.83 -16.69
C GLY A 256 48.77 -26.71 -17.74
N VAL A 257 48.56 -25.47 -17.38
CA VAL A 257 48.58 -24.31 -18.30
C VAL A 257 50.01 -23.79 -18.43
N SER A 258 50.54 -23.76 -19.63
CA SER A 258 51.87 -23.27 -19.94
C SER A 258 51.90 -21.78 -20.36
N ALA A 259 50.84 -21.30 -20.97
CA ALA A 259 50.70 -19.87 -21.30
C ALA A 259 49.28 -19.40 -21.06
N SER A 260 49.12 -18.14 -20.68
CA SER A 260 47.79 -17.57 -20.38
C SER A 260 47.69 -16.14 -20.90
N MET A 261 46.51 -15.74 -21.28
CA MET A 261 46.12 -14.33 -21.49
C MET A 261 44.79 -14.05 -20.86
N SER A 262 44.65 -12.90 -20.23
CA SER A 262 43.37 -12.42 -19.72
C SER A 262 43.04 -11.02 -20.21
N ILE A 263 41.77 -10.82 -20.59
CA ILE A 263 41.23 -9.52 -20.97
C ILE A 263 40.16 -9.14 -19.91
N SER A 264 40.28 -7.96 -19.37
CA SER A 264 39.32 -7.46 -18.39
C SER A 264 37.99 -7.11 -19.02
N ILE A 265 36.91 -7.51 -18.37
CA ILE A 265 35.53 -7.10 -18.72
C ILE A 265 35.09 -6.09 -17.67
N ILE A 266 34.95 -4.84 -18.10
CA ILE A 266 34.62 -3.72 -17.20
C ILE A 266 33.22 -3.22 -17.54
N VAL A 267 32.33 -3.23 -16.55
CA VAL A 267 30.95 -2.75 -16.66
C VAL A 267 30.71 -1.73 -15.58
N GLU A 268 30.24 -0.55 -15.95
CA GLU A 268 29.96 0.57 -15.02
C GLU A 268 31.20 0.98 -14.16
N GLY A 269 32.41 0.80 -14.70
CA GLY A 269 33.66 1.11 -14.02
C GLY A 269 34.17 0.03 -13.07
N GLU A 270 33.45 -1.08 -12.92
CA GLU A 270 33.83 -2.20 -12.06
C GLU A 270 34.27 -3.41 -12.87
N LEU A 271 35.14 -4.23 -12.28
CA LEU A 271 35.62 -5.48 -12.89
C LEU A 271 34.51 -6.54 -12.80
N TRP A 272 33.71 -6.65 -13.86
CA TRP A 272 32.63 -7.62 -13.95
C TRP A 272 33.10 -9.05 -14.14
N GLY A 273 34.22 -9.22 -14.88
CA GLY A 273 34.74 -10.54 -15.19
C GLY A 273 36.02 -10.47 -16.01
N LEU A 274 36.44 -11.64 -16.50
CA LEU A 274 37.64 -11.81 -17.34
C LEU A 274 37.31 -12.69 -18.55
N ILE A 275 37.90 -12.40 -19.72
CA ILE A 275 38.06 -13.34 -20.78
C ILE A 275 39.40 -14.04 -20.52
N ALA A 276 39.37 -15.24 -19.97
CA ALA A 276 40.55 -16.01 -19.61
C ALA A 276 40.91 -17.00 -20.73
N CYS A 277 42.12 -16.87 -21.26
CA CYS A 277 42.63 -17.71 -22.34
C CYS A 277 43.79 -18.56 -21.84
N HIS A 278 43.71 -19.88 -21.98
CA HIS A 278 44.73 -20.83 -21.55
C HIS A 278 45.30 -21.58 -22.73
N HIS A 279 46.61 -21.83 -22.72
CA HIS A 279 47.33 -22.64 -23.69
C HIS A 279 48.23 -23.63 -22.99
N TYR A 280 48.34 -24.85 -23.52
CA TYR A 280 49.01 -25.97 -22.87
C TYR A 280 50.43 -26.15 -23.37
N SER A 281 50.99 -25.19 -24.14
CA SER A 281 52.39 -25.02 -24.47
C SER A 281 52.78 -23.54 -24.39
N PRO A 282 54.08 -23.18 -24.22
CA PRO A 282 54.49 -21.79 -24.23
C PRO A 282 54.01 -21.08 -25.50
N ARG A 283 53.50 -19.83 -25.31
CA ARG A 283 52.90 -19.04 -26.40
C ARG A 283 53.12 -17.54 -26.15
N ILE A 284 53.69 -16.91 -27.15
CA ILE A 284 53.79 -15.46 -27.23
C ILE A 284 52.78 -14.98 -28.25
N LEU A 285 51.85 -14.12 -27.86
CA LEU A 285 50.94 -13.47 -28.79
C LEU A 285 51.58 -12.14 -29.25
N PRO A 286 51.76 -11.91 -30.57
CA PRO A 286 52.34 -10.65 -31.04
C PRO A 286 51.59 -9.42 -30.55
N MET A 287 52.35 -8.31 -30.33
CA MET A 287 51.74 -7.07 -29.84
C MET A 287 50.59 -6.56 -30.71
N PRO A 288 50.64 -6.54 -32.04
CA PRO A 288 49.51 -6.11 -32.87
C PRO A 288 48.21 -6.92 -32.64
N VAL A 289 48.32 -8.21 -32.38
CA VAL A 289 47.20 -9.07 -32.07
C VAL A 289 46.65 -8.83 -30.68
N ARG A 290 47.54 -8.51 -29.71
CA ARG A 290 47.11 -8.10 -28.33
C ARG A 290 46.41 -6.76 -28.34
N ILE A 291 46.83 -5.79 -29.17
CA ILE A 291 46.12 -4.53 -29.39
C ILE A 291 44.71 -4.80 -29.90
N ALA A 292 44.60 -5.65 -30.92
CA ALA A 292 43.28 -6.04 -31.45
C ALA A 292 42.39 -6.69 -30.38
N ALA A 293 42.96 -7.56 -29.55
CA ALA A 293 42.25 -8.25 -28.47
C ALA A 293 41.83 -7.27 -27.36
N GLU A 294 42.65 -6.27 -27.05
CA GLU A 294 42.31 -5.22 -26.07
C GLU A 294 41.17 -4.34 -26.57
N MET A 295 41.24 -3.84 -27.83
CA MET A 295 40.15 -3.09 -28.47
C MET A 295 38.84 -3.88 -28.51
N PHE A 296 38.92 -5.14 -28.81
CA PHE A 296 37.77 -6.04 -28.78
C PHE A 296 37.18 -6.16 -27.35
N GLY A 297 38.03 -6.32 -26.33
CA GLY A 297 37.60 -6.41 -24.91
C GLY A 297 36.89 -5.15 -24.43
N GLU A 298 37.35 -3.98 -24.86
CA GLU A 298 36.66 -2.71 -24.60
C GLU A 298 35.31 -2.65 -25.27
N PHE A 299 35.23 -3.00 -26.56
CA PHE A 299 33.94 -3.05 -27.26
C PHE A 299 32.98 -4.06 -26.61
N PHE A 300 33.48 -5.27 -26.30
CA PHE A 300 32.71 -6.29 -25.62
C PHE A 300 32.12 -5.78 -24.30
N SER A 301 32.94 -5.10 -23.49
CA SER A 301 32.53 -4.53 -22.21
C SER A 301 31.43 -3.47 -22.38
N LEU A 302 31.59 -2.56 -23.35
CA LEU A 302 30.57 -1.56 -23.70
C LEU A 302 29.29 -2.17 -24.22
N HIS A 303 29.40 -3.19 -25.11
CA HIS A 303 28.23 -3.86 -25.64
C HIS A 303 27.47 -4.67 -24.59
N LEU A 304 28.19 -5.36 -23.70
CA LEU A 304 27.64 -6.05 -22.54
C LEU A 304 26.90 -5.06 -21.60
N GLN A 305 27.50 -3.92 -21.33
CA GLN A 305 26.88 -2.86 -20.53
C GLN A 305 25.59 -2.35 -21.18
N ALA A 306 25.62 -2.09 -22.50
CA ALA A 306 24.42 -1.64 -23.22
C ALA A 306 23.27 -2.65 -23.16
N LEU A 307 23.55 -3.95 -23.40
CA LEU A 307 22.55 -5.01 -23.32
C LEU A 307 22.00 -5.18 -21.90
N LYS A 308 22.84 -5.09 -20.88
CA LYS A 308 22.39 -5.11 -19.47
C LYS A 308 21.50 -3.92 -19.15
N GLN A 309 21.86 -2.71 -19.58
CA GLN A 309 21.04 -1.52 -19.38
C GLN A 309 19.71 -1.60 -20.13
N GLN A 310 19.73 -2.09 -21.39
CA GLN A 310 18.51 -2.30 -22.16
C GLN A 310 17.57 -3.27 -21.45
N LYS A 311 18.10 -4.41 -20.96
CA LYS A 311 17.31 -5.38 -20.20
C LYS A 311 16.70 -4.77 -18.92
N LYS A 312 17.53 -4.02 -18.16
CA LYS A 312 17.07 -3.29 -16.97
C LYS A 312 15.92 -2.34 -17.31
N LEU A 313 16.07 -1.57 -18.39
CA LEU A 313 15.04 -0.61 -18.82
C LEU A 313 13.74 -1.31 -19.21
N MET A 314 13.79 -2.39 -19.99
CA MET A 314 12.60 -3.16 -20.37
C MET A 314 11.89 -3.74 -19.14
N THR A 315 12.64 -4.35 -18.25
CA THR A 315 12.08 -4.91 -16.99
C THR A 315 11.43 -3.82 -16.13
N ALA A 316 12.06 -2.65 -16.04
CA ALA A 316 11.50 -1.51 -15.31
C ALA A 316 10.22 -0.97 -15.98
N GLN A 317 10.18 -0.91 -17.31
CA GLN A 317 9.00 -0.49 -18.07
C GLN A 317 7.83 -1.45 -17.88
N ASP A 318 8.08 -2.77 -17.92
CA ASP A 318 7.06 -3.78 -17.71
C ASP A 318 6.50 -3.70 -16.27
N ALA A 319 7.37 -3.51 -15.29
CA ALA A 319 6.97 -3.32 -13.90
C ALA A 319 6.16 -2.02 -13.72
N HIS A 320 6.58 -0.91 -14.30
CA HIS A 320 5.82 0.34 -14.29
C HIS A 320 4.45 0.20 -14.95
N ALA A 321 4.37 -0.47 -16.10
CA ALA A 321 3.10 -0.70 -16.77
C ALA A 321 2.13 -1.55 -15.92
N ALA A 322 2.65 -2.53 -15.17
CA ALA A 322 1.85 -3.31 -14.22
C ALA A 322 1.37 -2.46 -13.04
N LEU A 323 2.26 -1.64 -12.47
CA LEU A 323 1.94 -0.73 -11.39
C LEU A 323 0.94 0.36 -11.82
N ASP A 324 1.05 0.90 -13.04
CA ASP A 324 0.11 1.86 -13.58
C ASP A 324 -1.31 1.28 -13.78
N ARG A 325 -1.39 -0.01 -14.15
CA ARG A 325 -2.70 -0.71 -14.18
C ARG A 325 -3.29 -0.80 -12.77
N PHE A 326 -2.50 -1.17 -11.80
CA PHE A 326 -2.90 -1.22 -10.39
C PHE A 326 -3.34 0.16 -9.86
N LEU A 327 -2.59 1.23 -10.14
CA LEU A 327 -2.92 2.61 -9.76
C LEU A 327 -4.29 3.05 -10.29
N ARG A 328 -4.62 2.66 -11.54
CA ARG A 328 -5.95 2.96 -12.11
C ARG A 328 -7.08 2.22 -11.40
N LEU A 329 -6.85 0.99 -10.94
CA LEU A 329 -7.84 0.25 -10.15
C LEU A 329 -8.04 0.86 -8.76
N ALA A 330 -6.97 1.37 -8.17
CA ALA A 330 -6.97 1.98 -6.84
C ALA A 330 -7.83 3.26 -6.73
N THR A 331 -8.08 3.97 -7.85
CA THR A 331 -8.86 5.22 -7.83
C THR A 331 -10.36 5.03 -7.54
N HIS A 332 -10.87 3.82 -7.57
CA HIS A 332 -12.31 3.53 -7.42
C HIS A 332 -12.67 2.67 -6.20
N GLN A 333 -11.70 2.29 -5.39
CA GLN A 333 -11.95 1.46 -4.21
C GLN A 333 -11.73 2.22 -2.89
N THR A 334 -12.61 1.96 -1.94
CA THR A 334 -12.61 2.63 -0.62
C THR A 334 -11.74 1.93 0.42
N ASN A 335 -11.34 0.67 0.17
CA ASN A 335 -10.50 -0.11 1.08
C ASN A 335 -9.20 -0.53 0.37
N ILE A 336 -8.08 0.07 0.78
CA ILE A 336 -6.76 -0.23 0.20
C ILE A 336 -6.27 -1.64 0.55
N GLU A 337 -6.61 -2.16 1.72
CA GLU A 337 -6.21 -3.49 2.17
C GLU A 337 -6.86 -4.57 1.30
N GLU A 338 -8.17 -4.49 1.06
CA GLU A 338 -8.88 -5.38 0.17
C GLU A 338 -8.37 -5.28 -1.27
N LEU A 339 -8.14 -4.05 -1.75
CA LEU A 339 -7.58 -3.82 -3.08
C LEU A 339 -6.23 -4.53 -3.26
N LEU A 340 -5.32 -4.40 -2.29
CA LEU A 340 -4.00 -5.03 -2.35
C LEU A 340 -4.11 -6.56 -2.23
N ALA A 341 -4.98 -7.06 -1.37
CA ALA A 341 -5.20 -8.48 -1.17
C ALA A 341 -5.77 -9.15 -2.43
N ASP A 342 -6.75 -8.54 -3.07
CA ASP A 342 -7.38 -9.06 -4.31
C ASP A 342 -6.40 -9.10 -5.50
N ASN A 343 -5.42 -8.18 -5.52
CA ASN A 343 -4.44 -8.08 -6.61
C ASN A 343 -3.08 -8.74 -6.29
N LEU A 344 -2.96 -9.55 -5.23
CA LEU A 344 -1.72 -10.26 -4.89
C LEU A 344 -1.18 -11.12 -6.04
N HIS A 345 -2.06 -11.68 -6.86
CA HIS A 345 -1.66 -12.47 -8.02
C HIS A 345 -0.87 -11.64 -9.05
N ASP A 346 -1.27 -10.40 -9.25
CA ASP A 346 -0.59 -9.49 -10.19
C ASP A 346 0.78 -9.08 -9.66
N PHE A 347 0.91 -8.83 -8.36
CA PHE A 347 2.20 -8.56 -7.73
C PHE A 347 3.18 -9.73 -7.88
N LYS A 348 2.69 -10.98 -7.86
CA LYS A 348 3.52 -12.16 -8.09
C LYS A 348 4.17 -12.15 -9.48
N THR A 349 3.59 -11.48 -10.45
CA THR A 349 4.14 -11.40 -11.83
C THR A 349 5.23 -10.34 -11.99
N LEU A 350 5.41 -9.43 -11.03
CA LEU A 350 6.38 -8.34 -11.11
C LEU A 350 7.82 -8.83 -11.17
N MET A 351 8.11 -9.91 -10.45
CA MET A 351 9.44 -10.50 -10.41
C MET A 351 9.38 -12.02 -10.20
N PRO A 352 10.41 -12.76 -10.59
CA PRO A 352 10.47 -14.19 -10.35
C PRO A 352 10.40 -14.51 -8.86
N CYS A 353 9.27 -15.05 -8.39
CA CYS A 353 9.05 -15.48 -7.02
C CYS A 353 8.06 -16.65 -6.96
N ASP A 354 8.10 -17.44 -5.89
CA ASP A 354 7.23 -18.59 -5.70
C ASP A 354 5.94 -18.24 -4.96
N GLY A 355 5.98 -17.19 -4.14
CA GLY A 355 4.84 -16.69 -3.39
C GLY A 355 4.93 -15.19 -3.09
N VAL A 356 3.76 -14.60 -2.83
CA VAL A 356 3.60 -13.20 -2.43
C VAL A 356 2.65 -13.15 -1.25
N GLY A 357 2.90 -12.26 -0.30
CA GLY A 357 2.02 -12.02 0.83
C GLY A 357 1.92 -10.54 1.19
N LEU A 358 0.78 -10.17 1.72
CA LEU A 358 0.50 -8.84 2.26
C LEU A 358 0.27 -8.97 3.76
N LEU A 359 1.07 -8.30 4.54
CA LEU A 359 0.84 -8.07 5.97
C LEU A 359 0.41 -6.61 6.11
N MET A 360 -0.84 -6.37 6.50
CA MET A 360 -1.39 -5.02 6.64
C MET A 360 -2.41 -4.97 7.77
N ASN A 361 -2.28 -4.00 8.66
CA ASN A 361 -3.15 -3.84 9.85
C ASN A 361 -3.29 -5.16 10.66
N ASP A 362 -2.20 -5.92 10.81
CA ASP A 362 -2.12 -7.24 11.45
C ASP A 362 -2.88 -8.37 10.72
N ASN A 363 -3.48 -8.11 9.57
CA ASN A 363 -4.08 -9.12 8.71
C ASN A 363 -3.04 -9.68 7.72
N TRP A 364 -3.17 -10.98 7.42
CA TRP A 364 -2.30 -11.69 6.51
C TRP A 364 -3.07 -12.26 5.32
N TYR A 365 -2.60 -11.92 4.12
CA TYR A 365 -3.11 -12.42 2.84
C TYR A 365 -1.94 -13.00 2.04
N SER A 366 -2.14 -14.11 1.36
CA SER A 366 -1.04 -14.74 0.61
C SER A 366 -1.49 -15.49 -0.63
N VAL A 367 -0.58 -15.58 -1.62
CA VAL A 367 -0.76 -16.31 -2.86
C VAL A 367 0.52 -17.05 -3.20
N GLY A 368 0.42 -18.34 -3.51
CA GLY A 368 1.55 -19.18 -3.89
C GLY A 368 2.23 -19.84 -2.69
N SER A 369 3.55 -19.99 -2.76
CA SER A 369 4.34 -20.62 -1.70
C SER A 369 4.79 -19.59 -0.68
N THR A 370 4.21 -19.64 0.50
CA THR A 370 4.46 -18.69 1.59
C THR A 370 4.76 -19.44 2.88
N PRO A 371 5.42 -18.82 3.87
CA PRO A 371 5.61 -19.44 5.17
C PRO A 371 4.26 -19.70 5.87
N PRO A 372 4.21 -20.59 6.86
CA PRO A 372 2.99 -20.83 7.64
C PRO A 372 2.57 -19.57 8.40
N ASP A 373 1.26 -19.39 8.60
CA ASP A 373 0.68 -18.19 9.25
C ASP A 373 1.28 -17.92 10.64
N THR A 374 1.64 -18.99 11.36
CA THR A 374 2.30 -18.90 12.68
C THR A 374 3.68 -18.23 12.63
N ALA A 375 4.34 -18.21 11.48
CA ALA A 375 5.65 -17.58 11.30
C ALA A 375 5.54 -16.07 11.01
N ILE A 376 4.38 -15.59 10.53
CA ILE A 376 4.21 -14.21 10.09
C ILE A 376 4.49 -13.17 11.20
N PRO A 377 4.04 -13.35 12.45
CA PRO A 377 4.38 -12.41 13.51
C PRO A 377 5.89 -12.33 13.81
N HIS A 378 6.63 -13.42 13.63
CA HIS A 378 8.09 -13.45 13.80
C HIS A 378 8.80 -12.71 12.66
N ILE A 379 8.36 -12.95 11.43
CA ILE A 379 8.85 -12.23 10.24
C ILE A 379 8.55 -10.74 10.37
N GLY A 380 7.36 -10.35 10.80
CA GLY A 380 6.99 -8.94 11.03
C GLY A 380 7.91 -8.25 12.04
N ARG A 381 8.22 -8.91 13.16
CA ARG A 381 9.19 -8.38 14.16
C ARG A 381 10.62 -8.24 13.60
N LEU A 382 11.07 -9.22 12.83
CA LEU A 382 12.37 -9.15 12.16
C LEU A 382 12.40 -7.94 11.22
N LEU A 383 11.40 -7.81 10.36
CA LEU A 383 11.33 -6.73 9.36
C LEU A 383 11.25 -5.35 9.99
N HIS A 384 10.55 -5.21 11.08
CA HIS A 384 10.51 -3.96 11.84
C HIS A 384 11.91 -3.51 12.31
N SER A 385 12.79 -4.46 12.61
CA SER A 385 14.15 -4.17 13.06
C SER A 385 15.16 -3.93 11.94
N VAL A 386 14.93 -4.47 10.72
CA VAL A 386 15.93 -4.47 9.65
C VAL A 386 15.51 -3.70 8.40
N ALA A 387 14.21 -3.53 8.14
CA ALA A 387 13.74 -2.91 6.89
C ALA A 387 13.73 -1.37 6.92
N GLU A 388 13.61 -0.74 8.10
CA GLU A 388 13.65 0.73 8.29
C GLU A 388 12.86 1.54 7.23
N GLY A 389 11.70 1.05 6.80
CA GLY A 389 10.88 1.70 5.76
C GLY A 389 11.44 1.60 4.33
N LYS A 390 12.37 0.69 4.06
CA LYS A 390 13.01 0.44 2.77
C LYS A 390 12.69 -0.97 2.26
N VAL A 391 13.22 -1.28 1.08
CA VAL A 391 13.24 -2.67 0.59
C VAL A 391 14.38 -3.41 1.27
N TRP A 392 14.05 -4.53 1.89
CA TRP A 392 15.02 -5.44 2.49
C TRP A 392 14.90 -6.83 1.86
N ALA A 393 16.03 -7.52 1.65
CA ALA A 393 16.01 -8.82 1.01
C ALA A 393 17.13 -9.73 1.50
N THR A 394 16.78 -11.00 1.68
CA THR A 394 17.73 -12.09 1.96
C THR A 394 17.36 -13.33 1.14
N HIS A 395 18.38 -14.08 0.70
CA HIS A 395 18.19 -15.38 0.05
C HIS A 395 18.30 -16.56 1.04
N ALA A 396 18.68 -16.26 2.29
CA ALA A 396 18.85 -17.25 3.36
C ALA A 396 18.18 -16.71 4.64
N LEU A 397 16.85 -16.84 4.71
CA LEU A 397 16.04 -16.29 5.80
C LEU A 397 16.45 -16.85 7.16
N PHE A 398 16.84 -18.14 7.24
CA PHE A 398 17.26 -18.79 8.48
C PHE A 398 18.48 -18.14 9.14
N ASN A 399 19.33 -17.42 8.38
CA ASN A 399 20.45 -16.67 8.93
C ASN A 399 20.02 -15.49 9.81
N HIS A 400 18.81 -14.97 9.58
CA HIS A 400 18.24 -13.85 10.31
C HIS A 400 17.13 -14.28 11.28
N LEU A 401 16.47 -15.40 10.98
CA LEU A 401 15.37 -15.99 11.73
C LEU A 401 15.60 -17.49 11.84
N PRO A 402 16.22 -18.00 12.92
CA PRO A 402 16.56 -19.41 13.06
C PRO A 402 15.35 -20.36 12.91
N GLU A 403 14.16 -19.94 13.36
CA GLU A 403 12.92 -20.73 13.25
C GLU A 403 12.50 -20.96 11.77
N ALA A 404 13.02 -20.15 10.85
CA ALA A 404 12.76 -20.33 9.41
C ALA A 404 13.38 -21.61 8.84
N GLU A 405 14.23 -22.30 9.60
CA GLU A 405 14.76 -23.60 9.24
C GLU A 405 13.66 -24.65 9.06
N GLU A 406 12.60 -24.61 9.88
CA GLU A 406 11.51 -25.58 9.86
C GLU A 406 10.68 -25.53 8.56
N TYR A 407 10.63 -24.37 7.91
CA TYR A 407 9.86 -24.16 6.68
C TYR A 407 10.73 -23.71 5.50
N SER A 408 12.05 -23.90 5.57
CA SER A 408 13.00 -23.51 4.52
C SER A 408 12.69 -24.13 3.16
N GLY A 409 12.17 -25.35 3.11
CA GLY A 409 11.73 -26.00 1.87
C GLY A 409 10.60 -25.26 1.14
N VAL A 410 9.79 -24.50 1.86
CA VAL A 410 8.68 -23.70 1.30
C VAL A 410 9.13 -22.25 1.07
N THR A 411 9.91 -21.69 2.00
CA THR A 411 10.39 -20.31 1.96
C THR A 411 11.80 -20.23 2.53
N ALA A 412 12.78 -20.05 1.67
CA ALA A 412 14.18 -19.84 2.05
C ALA A 412 14.63 -18.40 1.78
N GLY A 413 14.06 -17.74 0.76
CA GLY A 413 14.34 -16.36 0.42
C GLY A 413 13.16 -15.45 0.69
N LEU A 414 13.44 -14.24 1.20
CA LEU A 414 12.46 -13.20 1.48
C LEU A 414 12.93 -11.86 0.91
N MET A 415 12.02 -11.15 0.23
CA MET A 415 12.15 -9.74 -0.07
C MET A 415 10.93 -9.01 0.48
N ALA A 416 11.17 -7.99 1.29
CA ALA A 416 10.14 -7.21 1.97
C ALA A 416 10.13 -5.77 1.43
N VAL A 417 8.95 -5.32 1.05
CA VAL A 417 8.65 -3.97 0.60
C VAL A 417 7.83 -3.29 1.70
N SER A 418 8.42 -2.33 2.40
CA SER A 418 7.71 -1.60 3.46
C SER A 418 6.72 -0.61 2.86
N LEU A 419 5.46 -0.70 3.27
CA LEU A 419 4.36 0.17 2.84
C LEU A 419 4.13 1.33 3.81
N SER A 420 4.63 1.24 5.04
CA SER A 420 4.51 2.25 6.09
C SER A 420 5.80 2.35 6.90
N GLN A 421 6.13 3.57 7.33
CA GLN A 421 7.26 3.78 8.26
C GLN A 421 6.87 3.61 9.73
N VAL A 422 5.59 3.62 10.04
CA VAL A 422 5.06 3.62 11.42
C VAL A 422 4.37 2.30 11.75
N LYS A 423 3.73 1.67 10.76
CA LYS A 423 3.02 0.40 10.93
C LYS A 423 3.83 -0.74 10.33
N ASN A 424 3.59 -1.95 10.79
CA ASN A 424 4.18 -3.19 10.25
C ASN A 424 3.44 -3.64 8.98
N ASP A 425 3.32 -2.73 7.99
CA ASP A 425 2.64 -3.01 6.74
C ASP A 425 3.69 -3.33 5.66
N TYR A 426 3.64 -4.54 5.13
CA TYR A 426 4.63 -5.06 4.19
C TYR A 426 3.97 -5.82 3.04
N LEU A 427 4.48 -5.61 1.83
CA LEU A 427 4.31 -6.54 0.71
C LEU A 427 5.56 -7.43 0.66
N LEU A 428 5.37 -8.75 0.71
CA LEU A 428 6.42 -9.74 0.89
C LEU A 428 6.49 -10.67 -0.32
N PHE A 429 7.69 -10.88 -0.86
CA PHE A 429 7.95 -11.82 -1.94
C PHE A 429 8.80 -12.98 -1.41
N PHE A 430 8.43 -14.18 -1.76
CA PHE A 430 9.06 -15.41 -1.24
C PHE A 430 9.66 -16.23 -2.37
N ARG A 431 10.82 -16.83 -2.10
CA ARG A 431 11.44 -17.85 -2.94
C ARG A 431 11.64 -19.13 -2.15
N LYS A 432 11.34 -20.25 -2.78
CA LYS A 432 11.59 -21.59 -2.23
C LYS A 432 13.07 -21.86 -2.11
N GLU A 433 13.40 -22.85 -1.31
CA GLU A 433 14.72 -23.42 -1.28
C GLU A 433 15.12 -23.90 -2.69
N LEU A 434 16.30 -23.49 -3.10
CA LEU A 434 16.95 -23.99 -4.28
C LEU A 434 18.10 -24.90 -3.85
N ILE A 435 17.84 -26.21 -3.78
CA ILE A 435 18.92 -27.18 -3.54
C ILE A 435 19.84 -27.13 -4.76
N GLN A 436 20.95 -26.42 -4.64
CA GLN A 436 21.92 -26.27 -5.71
C GLN A 436 23.21 -26.99 -5.34
N THR A 437 23.66 -27.89 -6.19
CA THR A 437 25.01 -28.43 -6.11
C THR A 437 25.97 -27.48 -6.80
N LEU A 438 26.78 -26.78 -6.02
CA LEU A 438 27.88 -25.97 -6.53
C LEU A 438 29.03 -26.89 -6.91
N ASN A 439 29.43 -26.83 -8.16
CA ASN A 439 30.60 -27.53 -8.66
C ASN A 439 31.81 -26.61 -8.55
N TRP A 440 32.64 -26.81 -7.56
CA TRP A 440 33.89 -26.07 -7.43
C TRP A 440 34.97 -26.71 -8.27
N GLY A 441 35.79 -25.89 -8.91
CA GLY A 441 37.04 -26.34 -9.56
C GLY A 441 38.10 -26.67 -8.51
N GLY A 442 37.94 -27.79 -7.80
CA GLY A 442 38.72 -28.20 -6.64
C GLY A 442 38.13 -27.76 -5.30
N ASN A 443 38.62 -28.32 -4.19
CA ASN A 443 38.16 -27.96 -2.84
C ASN A 443 38.33 -26.44 -2.62
N PRO A 444 37.27 -25.69 -2.26
CA PRO A 444 37.36 -24.24 -2.01
C PRO A 444 38.16 -23.89 -0.76
N GLU A 445 38.36 -24.82 0.18
CA GLU A 445 39.19 -24.59 1.37
C GLU A 445 40.66 -24.46 1.01
N LYS A 446 41.32 -23.44 1.59
CA LYS A 446 42.77 -23.21 1.39
C LYS A 446 43.55 -24.39 1.95
N SER A 447 44.42 -24.98 1.15
CA SER A 447 45.38 -26.00 1.61
C SER A 447 46.72 -25.42 1.98
N TYR A 448 47.28 -25.89 3.10
CA TYR A 448 48.58 -25.48 3.61
C TYR A 448 49.56 -26.62 3.47
N GLN A 449 50.80 -26.34 3.12
CA GLN A 449 51.92 -27.27 3.29
C GLN A 449 52.91 -26.71 4.29
N THR A 450 53.09 -27.43 5.38
CA THR A 450 54.18 -27.16 6.35
C THR A 450 55.49 -27.70 5.78
N GLY A 451 56.42 -26.82 5.42
CA GLY A 451 57.72 -27.18 4.91
C GLY A 451 58.84 -26.77 5.83
N PRO A 452 60.08 -27.14 5.52
CA PRO A 452 61.28 -26.78 6.35
C PRO A 452 61.46 -25.26 6.54
N MET A 453 60.73 -24.43 5.81
CA MET A 453 60.81 -22.97 5.83
C MET A 453 59.53 -22.30 6.35
N GLY A 454 58.69 -23.03 7.06
CA GLY A 454 57.41 -22.56 7.62
C GLY A 454 56.23 -22.91 6.76
N ASP A 455 55.02 -22.54 7.26
CA ASP A 455 53.76 -22.78 6.55
C ASP A 455 53.67 -21.91 5.30
N ARG A 456 53.60 -22.56 4.13
CA ARG A 456 53.48 -21.87 2.83
C ARG A 456 52.09 -22.09 2.28
N LEU A 457 51.43 -21.00 1.87
CA LEU A 457 50.23 -21.11 1.05
C LEU A 457 50.60 -21.80 -0.25
N THR A 458 50.01 -22.98 -0.50
CA THR A 458 50.14 -23.67 -1.77
C THR A 458 48.91 -23.46 -2.60
N PRO A 459 49.07 -23.07 -3.88
CA PRO A 459 47.95 -23.08 -4.80
C PRO A 459 47.32 -24.46 -4.85
N ARG A 460 46.03 -24.54 -5.13
CA ARG A 460 45.35 -25.81 -5.24
C ARG A 460 46.02 -26.75 -6.23
N LYS A 461 46.22 -27.97 -5.81
CA LYS A 461 46.87 -29.03 -6.62
C LYS A 461 45.86 -29.84 -7.46
N SER A 462 44.59 -29.82 -7.11
CA SER A 462 43.53 -30.54 -7.81
C SER A 462 42.41 -29.60 -8.20
N PHE A 463 42.05 -29.69 -9.47
CA PHE A 463 40.90 -28.97 -10.05
C PHE A 463 39.75 -29.93 -10.39
N ALA A 464 39.80 -31.18 -9.88
CA ALA A 464 38.68 -32.11 -9.97
C ALA A 464 37.44 -31.52 -9.31
N ILE A 465 36.29 -31.76 -9.90
CA ILE A 465 35.00 -31.18 -9.42
C ILE A 465 34.77 -31.60 -7.98
N TRP A 466 34.72 -30.61 -7.10
CA TRP A 466 34.31 -30.76 -5.71
C TRP A 466 32.87 -30.26 -5.61
N LYS A 467 31.97 -31.10 -5.08
CA LYS A 467 30.54 -30.79 -5.02
C LYS A 467 30.18 -30.32 -3.63
N GLU A 468 29.63 -29.15 -3.55
CA GLU A 468 29.02 -28.59 -2.36
C GLU A 468 27.50 -28.49 -2.59
N THR A 469 26.72 -29.10 -1.73
CA THR A 469 25.27 -28.98 -1.78
C THR A 469 24.86 -27.88 -0.83
N VAL A 470 24.36 -26.80 -1.39
CA VAL A 470 23.82 -25.67 -0.61
C VAL A 470 22.36 -25.95 -0.28
N HIS A 471 22.07 -25.93 1.02
CA HIS A 471 20.72 -26.11 1.57
C HIS A 471 20.23 -24.81 2.21
N LYS A 472 18.90 -24.70 2.40
CA LYS A 472 18.23 -23.63 3.13
C LYS A 472 18.43 -22.24 2.52
N GLN A 473 18.80 -22.19 1.27
CA GLN A 473 18.98 -20.94 0.51
C GLN A 473 18.12 -20.94 -0.74
N ALA A 474 17.59 -19.78 -1.07
CA ALA A 474 16.89 -19.55 -2.33
C ALA A 474 17.86 -18.98 -3.38
N GLN A 475 17.39 -18.85 -4.61
CA GLN A 475 18.08 -18.06 -5.61
C GLN A 475 18.27 -16.62 -5.10
N PRO A 476 19.49 -16.06 -5.12
CA PRO A 476 19.72 -14.69 -4.69
C PRO A 476 18.85 -13.68 -5.45
N TRP A 477 18.42 -12.64 -4.75
CA TRP A 477 17.70 -11.53 -5.33
C TRP A 477 18.65 -10.67 -6.17
N THR A 478 18.29 -10.42 -7.41
CA THR A 478 19.11 -9.61 -8.33
C THR A 478 18.92 -8.11 -8.05
N ASP A 479 19.80 -7.28 -8.61
CA ASP A 479 19.63 -5.83 -8.53
C ASP A 479 18.36 -5.37 -9.26
N GLU A 480 17.97 -6.06 -10.33
CA GLU A 480 16.73 -5.84 -11.04
C GLU A 480 15.52 -6.12 -10.15
N ASP A 481 15.51 -7.24 -9.42
CA ASP A 481 14.43 -7.56 -8.46
C ASP A 481 14.29 -6.46 -7.40
N ARG A 482 15.43 -5.97 -6.88
CA ARG A 482 15.43 -4.88 -5.89
C ARG A 482 14.91 -3.56 -6.46
N GLN A 483 15.24 -3.23 -7.71
CA GLN A 483 14.74 -2.04 -8.39
C GLN A 483 13.23 -2.11 -8.63
N ILE A 484 12.72 -3.27 -9.03
CA ILE A 484 11.28 -3.49 -9.19
C ILE A 484 10.56 -3.36 -7.84
N ALA A 485 11.12 -3.96 -6.79
CA ALA A 485 10.56 -3.87 -5.46
C ALA A 485 10.53 -2.42 -4.95
N GLU A 486 11.57 -1.63 -5.23
CA GLU A 486 11.60 -0.21 -4.87
C GLU A 486 10.59 0.61 -5.68
N ALA A 487 10.43 0.34 -6.99
CA ALA A 487 9.40 0.97 -7.80
C ALA A 487 7.99 0.62 -7.29
N ALA A 488 7.75 -0.63 -6.92
CA ALA A 488 6.51 -1.07 -6.30
C ALA A 488 6.27 -0.34 -4.97
N ARG A 489 7.30 -0.21 -4.12
CA ARG A 489 7.22 0.54 -2.86
C ARG A 489 6.77 1.97 -3.07
N VAL A 490 7.41 2.68 -3.99
CA VAL A 490 7.07 4.08 -4.29
C VAL A 490 5.61 4.20 -4.76
N ALA A 491 5.19 3.35 -5.70
CA ALA A 491 3.83 3.36 -6.21
C ALA A 491 2.79 3.03 -5.14
N LEU A 492 3.03 2.02 -4.31
CA LEU A 492 2.10 1.59 -3.26
C LEU A 492 1.99 2.61 -2.13
N VAL A 493 3.11 3.23 -1.73
CA VAL A 493 3.11 4.31 -0.75
C VAL A 493 2.34 5.52 -1.28
N GLU A 494 2.47 5.86 -2.57
CA GLU A 494 1.69 6.93 -3.20
C GLU A 494 0.19 6.62 -3.20
N VAL A 495 -0.20 5.38 -3.50
CA VAL A 495 -1.62 4.94 -3.41
C VAL A 495 -2.14 5.08 -1.98
N ALA A 496 -1.38 4.59 -1.01
CA ALA A 496 -1.75 4.67 0.40
C ALA A 496 -1.92 6.13 0.87
N PHE A 497 -1.03 7.01 0.43
CA PHE A 497 -1.09 8.43 0.75
C PHE A 497 -2.33 9.10 0.14
N ARG A 498 -2.57 8.91 -1.17
CA ARG A 498 -3.77 9.46 -1.84
C ARG A 498 -5.07 8.97 -1.22
N HIS A 499 -5.13 7.67 -0.90
CA HIS A 499 -6.30 7.10 -0.24
C HIS A 499 -6.53 7.74 1.15
N SER A 500 -5.44 7.97 1.90
CA SER A 500 -5.51 8.65 3.21
C SER A 500 -6.03 10.09 3.08
N GLU A 501 -5.61 10.82 2.05
CA GLU A 501 -6.12 12.18 1.77
C GLU A 501 -7.61 12.16 1.42
N LEU A 502 -8.05 11.24 0.56
CA LEU A 502 -9.47 11.10 0.20
C LEU A 502 -10.34 10.78 1.43
N MET A 503 -9.91 9.84 2.27
CA MET A 503 -10.60 9.50 3.50
C MET A 503 -10.64 10.66 4.51
N ALA A 504 -9.59 11.46 4.57
CA ALA A 504 -9.56 12.66 5.41
C ALA A 504 -10.54 13.72 4.93
N ASP A 505 -10.64 13.92 3.62
CA ASP A 505 -11.57 14.88 3.01
C ASP A 505 -13.04 14.43 3.19
N GLU A 506 -13.34 13.14 2.97
CA GLU A 506 -14.67 12.59 3.24
C GLU A 506 -15.08 12.73 4.71
N ARG A 507 -14.17 12.46 5.66
CA ARG A 507 -14.43 12.67 7.08
C ARG A 507 -14.70 14.13 7.41
N ALA A 508 -13.90 15.04 6.85
CA ALA A 508 -14.11 16.47 7.05
C ALA A 508 -15.47 16.93 6.52
N GLN A 509 -15.87 16.45 5.33
CA GLN A 509 -17.18 16.74 4.76
C GLN A 509 -18.34 16.15 5.59
N ALA A 510 -18.17 14.92 6.10
CA ALA A 510 -19.13 14.29 6.99
C ALA A 510 -19.28 15.06 8.30
N GLU A 511 -18.19 15.51 8.91
CA GLU A 511 -18.22 16.34 10.11
C GLU A 511 -18.92 17.69 9.90
N VAL A 512 -18.67 18.34 8.76
CA VAL A 512 -19.35 19.59 8.40
C VAL A 512 -20.86 19.38 8.26
N ARG A 513 -21.26 18.30 7.56
CA ARG A 513 -22.67 17.92 7.38
C ARG A 513 -23.34 17.63 8.72
N GLN A 514 -22.67 16.88 9.59
CA GLN A 514 -23.20 16.54 10.91
C GLN A 514 -23.34 17.80 11.79
N ARG A 515 -22.39 18.73 11.70
CA ARG A 515 -22.43 19.99 12.43
C ARG A 515 -23.60 20.86 11.98
N MET A 516 -23.84 20.98 10.67
CA MET A 516 -24.98 21.70 10.10
C MET A 516 -26.32 21.08 10.57
N LEU A 517 -26.44 19.76 10.55
CA LEU A 517 -27.63 19.07 11.04
C LEU A 517 -27.88 19.32 12.53
N ASN A 518 -26.82 19.30 13.34
CA ASN A 518 -26.92 19.58 14.78
C ASN A 518 -27.33 21.05 15.04
N GLU A 519 -26.82 22.01 14.28
CA GLU A 519 -27.22 23.42 14.39
C GLU A 519 -28.69 23.61 14.03
N GLU A 520 -29.17 22.98 12.97
CA GLU A 520 -30.58 23.05 12.58
C GLU A 520 -31.48 22.40 13.64
N LEU A 521 -31.09 21.23 14.16
CA LEU A 521 -31.83 20.57 15.23
C LEU A 521 -31.91 21.47 16.48
N ASN A 522 -30.81 22.10 16.86
CA ASN A 522 -30.78 23.03 18.00
C ASN A 522 -31.68 24.24 17.78
N HIS A 523 -31.75 24.76 16.55
CA HIS A 523 -32.69 25.84 16.22
C HIS A 523 -34.14 25.41 16.34
N ARG A 524 -34.50 24.21 15.89
CA ARG A 524 -35.85 23.64 16.01
C ARG A 524 -36.23 23.43 17.48
N VAL A 525 -35.33 22.83 18.26
CA VAL A 525 -35.58 22.64 19.73
C VAL A 525 -35.79 23.96 20.44
N LYS A 526 -34.98 24.98 20.14
CA LYS A 526 -35.16 26.34 20.73
C LYS A 526 -36.49 26.94 20.36
N ASN A 527 -36.99 26.75 19.13
CA ASN A 527 -38.30 27.24 18.71
C ASN A 527 -39.45 26.57 19.47
N VAL A 528 -39.42 25.22 19.61
CA VAL A 528 -40.41 24.49 20.40
C VAL A 528 -40.41 24.93 21.86
N LEU A 529 -39.22 25.06 22.48
CA LEU A 529 -39.11 25.54 23.87
C LEU A 529 -39.60 26.95 24.04
N ALA A 530 -39.45 27.86 23.06
CA ALA A 530 -40.01 29.20 23.10
C ALA A 530 -41.54 29.19 23.08
N ILE A 531 -42.15 28.33 22.28
CA ILE A 531 -43.62 28.19 22.24
C ILE A 531 -44.14 27.63 23.55
N ILE A 532 -43.49 26.57 24.09
CA ILE A 532 -43.87 25.99 25.38
C ILE A 532 -43.75 27.04 26.50
N LYS A 533 -42.65 27.83 26.50
CA LYS A 533 -42.45 28.90 27.49
C LYS A 533 -43.57 29.96 27.41
N SER A 534 -44.03 30.31 26.20
CA SER A 534 -45.14 31.22 25.97
C SER A 534 -46.47 30.68 26.47
N LEU A 535 -46.71 29.36 26.27
CA LEU A 535 -47.92 28.68 26.76
C LEU A 535 -48.00 28.59 28.27
N VAL A 536 -46.87 28.40 28.96
CA VAL A 536 -46.77 28.30 30.43
C VAL A 536 -46.73 29.67 31.12
N GLY A 537 -46.17 30.68 30.45
CA GLY A 537 -45.88 31.98 31.04
C GLY A 537 -47.07 32.95 31.16
N ASN A 538 -48.26 32.60 30.71
CA ASN A 538 -49.44 33.46 30.79
C ASN A 538 -50.13 33.27 32.13
N PRO A 539 -50.35 34.36 32.92
CA PRO A 539 -50.95 34.26 34.25
C PRO A 539 -52.40 33.80 34.19
N THR A 540 -52.77 32.99 35.21
CA THR A 540 -54.15 32.54 35.47
C THR A 540 -55.09 33.74 35.53
N GLN A 541 -56.19 33.69 34.76
CA GLN A 541 -57.31 34.61 34.97
C GLN A 541 -57.99 34.31 36.34
N GLU A 542 -58.29 35.40 37.06
CA GLU A 542 -59.04 35.31 38.33
C GLU A 542 -60.34 34.50 38.08
N GLY A 543 -60.46 33.36 38.80
CA GLY A 543 -61.68 32.54 38.81
C GLY A 543 -61.60 31.11 38.26
N ARG A 544 -60.40 30.67 37.73
CA ARG A 544 -60.19 29.28 37.30
C ARG A 544 -59.49 28.46 38.40
N THR A 545 -59.93 27.20 38.58
CA THR A 545 -59.22 26.27 39.46
C THR A 545 -57.87 25.83 38.83
N LEU A 546 -56.90 25.50 39.66
CA LEU A 546 -55.62 25.00 39.19
C LEU A 546 -55.78 23.81 38.26
N GLN A 547 -56.77 22.95 38.51
CA GLN A 547 -57.04 21.74 37.73
C GLN A 547 -57.53 22.07 36.33
N GLU A 548 -58.37 23.04 36.18
CA GLU A 548 -58.82 23.52 34.87
C GLU A 548 -57.73 24.16 34.06
N TYR A 549 -56.78 24.86 34.72
CA TYR A 549 -55.61 25.44 34.09
C TYR A 549 -54.67 24.33 33.57
N VAL A 550 -54.35 23.32 34.41
CA VAL A 550 -53.49 22.17 34.04
C VAL A 550 -54.10 21.40 32.90
N THR A 551 -55.42 21.12 32.91
CA THR A 551 -56.10 20.42 31.86
C THR A 551 -56.03 21.16 30.52
N ALA A 552 -56.27 22.48 30.53
CA ALA A 552 -56.15 23.29 29.32
C ALA A 552 -54.71 23.40 28.80
N LEU A 553 -53.74 23.45 29.68
CA LEU A 553 -52.31 23.45 29.31
C LEU A 553 -51.87 22.10 28.70
N LYS A 554 -52.32 20.98 29.30
CA LYS A 554 -52.07 19.63 28.77
C LYS A 554 -52.66 19.45 27.36
N GLY A 555 -53.89 19.93 27.13
CA GLY A 555 -54.52 19.88 25.79
C GLY A 555 -53.73 20.67 24.74
N ARG A 556 -53.26 21.89 25.08
CA ARG A 556 -52.44 22.71 24.16
C ARG A 556 -51.09 22.08 23.82
N ILE A 557 -50.43 21.47 24.83
CA ILE A 557 -49.21 20.74 24.62
C ILE A 557 -49.44 19.53 23.74
N GLN A 558 -50.54 18.80 23.91
CA GLN A 558 -50.90 17.68 23.06
C GLN A 558 -51.17 18.12 21.61
N ALA A 559 -51.92 19.18 21.36
CA ALA A 559 -52.16 19.75 20.04
C ALA A 559 -50.86 20.15 19.36
N LEU A 560 -49.91 20.80 20.09
CA LEU A 560 -48.60 21.17 19.59
C LEU A 560 -47.73 19.94 19.29
N SER A 561 -47.75 18.90 20.15
CA SER A 561 -47.02 17.65 19.93
C SER A 561 -47.53 16.96 18.66
N PHE A 562 -48.85 16.83 18.52
CA PHE A 562 -49.48 16.29 17.31
C PHE A 562 -49.05 17.06 16.05
N ALA A 563 -49.09 18.38 16.11
CA ALA A 563 -48.66 19.23 14.98
C ALA A 563 -47.15 19.04 14.66
N HIS A 564 -46.33 18.93 15.69
CA HIS A 564 -44.87 18.69 15.48
C HIS A 564 -44.61 17.32 14.86
N ASP A 565 -45.27 16.28 15.30
CA ASP A 565 -45.15 14.92 14.77
C ASP A 565 -45.57 14.83 13.30
N GLN A 566 -46.64 15.50 12.92
CA GLN A 566 -47.07 15.54 11.52
C GLN A 566 -46.09 16.30 10.60
N VAL A 567 -45.48 17.34 11.09
CA VAL A 567 -44.44 18.10 10.40
C VAL A 567 -43.17 17.30 10.19
N VAL A 568 -42.79 16.46 11.16
CA VAL A 568 -41.59 15.61 11.06
C VAL A 568 -41.83 14.41 10.11
N ARG A 569 -43.06 13.91 10.03
CA ARG A 569 -43.44 12.78 9.15
C ARG A 569 -43.71 13.17 7.69
N GLY A 570 -44.13 14.41 7.43
CA GLY A 570 -44.36 14.91 6.08
C GLY A 570 -43.18 15.79 5.60
N GLU A 571 -43.06 16.01 4.30
CA GLU A 571 -42.11 16.95 3.73
C GLU A 571 -42.37 18.42 4.17
N GLY A 572 -42.37 18.67 5.50
CA GLY A 572 -42.43 20.01 6.08
C GLY A 572 -43.81 20.60 6.30
N GLY A 573 -44.91 19.82 6.33
CA GLY A 573 -46.25 20.35 6.59
C GLY A 573 -47.29 19.26 6.80
N GLY A 574 -48.61 19.60 6.89
CA GLY A 574 -49.72 18.65 7.08
C GLY A 574 -51.03 19.09 6.43
N MET A 575 -51.95 18.14 6.24
CA MET A 575 -53.27 18.44 5.65
C MET A 575 -54.18 19.17 6.65
N LEU A 576 -54.77 20.27 6.21
CA LEU A 576 -55.70 21.06 7.04
C LEU A 576 -56.92 20.22 7.48
N LYS A 577 -57.37 19.31 6.62
CA LYS A 577 -58.49 18.43 6.90
C LYS A 577 -58.15 17.48 8.05
N ASP A 578 -56.97 16.86 8.03
CA ASP A 578 -56.51 15.92 9.08
C ASP A 578 -56.39 16.60 10.43
N LEU A 579 -55.91 17.85 10.41
CA LEU A 579 -55.82 18.68 11.63
C LEU A 579 -57.22 18.97 12.21
N LEU A 580 -58.18 19.37 11.34
CA LEU A 580 -59.59 19.58 11.77
C LEU A 580 -60.23 18.30 12.30
N GLU A 581 -60.00 17.19 11.65
CA GLU A 581 -60.52 15.89 12.12
C GLU A 581 -59.95 15.48 13.45
N ALA A 582 -58.65 15.66 13.66
CA ALA A 582 -57.98 15.37 14.92
C ALA A 582 -58.52 16.20 16.06
N GLU A 583 -58.65 17.51 15.90
CA GLU A 583 -59.11 18.45 16.95
C GLU A 583 -60.63 18.32 17.25
N LEU A 584 -61.42 17.92 16.29
CA LEU A 584 -62.91 17.77 16.46
C LEU A 584 -63.35 16.36 16.85
N SER A 585 -62.52 15.35 16.61
CA SER A 585 -62.82 13.95 16.92
C SER A 585 -63.22 13.70 18.37
N PRO A 586 -62.53 14.27 19.39
CA PRO A 586 -62.89 14.08 20.81
C PRO A 586 -64.27 14.67 21.19
N HIS A 587 -64.78 15.59 20.36
CA HIS A 587 -66.03 16.33 20.64
C HIS A 587 -67.21 15.83 19.80
N ARG A 588 -67.07 14.77 19.02
CA ARG A 588 -68.15 14.14 18.26
C ARG A 588 -69.07 13.36 19.21
N SER A 589 -70.36 13.62 19.12
CA SER A 589 -71.38 12.89 19.85
C SER A 589 -72.51 12.54 18.90
N PRO A 590 -73.30 11.47 19.16
CA PRO A 590 -74.48 11.10 18.34
C PRO A 590 -75.54 12.21 18.26
N GLU A 591 -75.54 13.14 19.16
CA GLU A 591 -76.49 14.22 19.29
C GLU A 591 -76.06 15.56 18.72
N THR A 592 -74.85 15.65 18.17
CA THR A 592 -74.28 16.87 17.57
C THR A 592 -73.84 16.62 16.10
N VAL A 593 -74.08 17.60 15.24
CA VAL A 593 -73.71 17.52 13.81
C VAL A 593 -72.48 18.35 13.54
N ILE A 594 -71.39 17.70 13.06
CA ILE A 594 -70.16 18.38 12.65
C ILE A 594 -69.96 18.13 11.15
N THR A 595 -69.92 19.17 10.34
CA THR A 595 -69.68 19.12 8.89
C THR A 595 -68.37 19.79 8.55
N LEU A 596 -67.54 19.11 7.76
CA LEU A 596 -66.23 19.60 7.26
C LEU A 596 -66.26 19.59 5.73
N ASP A 597 -66.06 20.76 5.10
CA ASP A 597 -66.09 20.84 3.62
C ASP A 597 -65.03 21.80 3.07
N GLY A 598 -64.23 21.33 2.12
CA GLY A 598 -63.19 22.13 1.47
C GLY A 598 -62.18 21.32 0.65
N PRO A 599 -61.42 21.99 -0.20
CA PRO A 599 -60.41 21.36 -1.03
C PRO A 599 -59.23 20.79 -0.20
N ALA A 600 -58.46 19.85 -0.80
CA ALA A 600 -57.25 19.31 -0.18
C ALA A 600 -56.14 20.40 -0.09
N VAL A 601 -55.92 20.88 1.09
CA VAL A 601 -54.90 21.92 1.40
C VAL A 601 -53.89 21.38 2.35
N VAL A 602 -52.58 21.49 1.96
CA VAL A 602 -51.40 21.23 2.80
C VAL A 602 -50.92 22.56 3.35
N LEU A 603 -50.77 22.65 4.64
CA LEU A 603 -50.15 23.77 5.36
C LEU A 603 -48.68 23.50 5.60
N ASP A 604 -47.81 24.53 5.49
CA ASP A 604 -46.43 24.40 5.91
C ASP A 604 -46.33 24.17 7.43
N SER A 605 -45.13 23.79 7.91
CA SER A 605 -44.91 23.46 9.32
C SER A 605 -45.25 24.62 10.29
N ARG A 606 -45.08 25.85 9.88
CA ARG A 606 -45.40 27.03 10.69
C ARG A 606 -46.91 27.24 10.77
N ALA A 607 -47.61 27.23 9.63
CA ALA A 607 -49.05 27.40 9.59
C ALA A 607 -49.78 26.21 10.26
N PHE A 608 -49.28 24.98 10.07
CA PHE A 608 -49.83 23.80 10.68
C PHE A 608 -49.78 23.87 12.24
N SER A 609 -48.62 24.27 12.81
CA SER A 609 -48.46 24.43 14.27
C SER A 609 -49.34 25.55 14.84
N VAL A 610 -49.46 26.68 14.15
CA VAL A 610 -50.28 27.80 14.59
C VAL A 610 -51.75 27.45 14.51
N MET A 611 -52.17 26.81 13.40
CA MET A 611 -53.58 26.40 13.23
C MET A 611 -53.98 25.29 14.17
N ALA A 612 -53.05 24.39 14.57
CA ALA A 612 -53.34 23.37 15.58
C ALA A 612 -53.79 24.02 16.89
N LEU A 613 -53.06 25.03 17.36
CA LEU A 613 -53.42 25.75 18.59
C LEU A 613 -54.73 26.56 18.42
N VAL A 614 -54.93 27.19 17.27
CA VAL A 614 -56.13 28.02 16.99
C VAL A 614 -57.40 27.11 16.91
N LEU A 615 -57.29 26.01 16.21
CA LEU A 615 -58.41 25.06 16.06
C LEU A 615 -58.70 24.34 17.34
N HIS A 616 -57.68 23.98 18.13
CA HIS A 616 -57.84 23.43 19.48
C HIS A 616 -58.66 24.37 20.39
N GLU A 617 -58.34 25.67 20.40
CA GLU A 617 -59.08 26.63 21.18
C GLU A 617 -60.54 26.83 20.70
N LEU A 618 -60.75 26.84 19.35
CA LEU A 618 -62.09 26.92 18.80
C LEU A 618 -62.94 25.67 19.13
N ALA A 619 -62.38 24.47 19.00
CA ALA A 619 -63.02 23.20 19.31
C ALA A 619 -63.35 23.11 20.80
N THR A 620 -62.40 23.50 21.68
CA THR A 620 -62.61 23.55 23.14
C THR A 620 -63.68 24.54 23.52
N ASN A 621 -63.70 25.75 22.91
CA ASN A 621 -64.74 26.75 23.14
C ASN A 621 -66.12 26.26 22.65
N ALA A 622 -66.22 25.66 21.50
CA ALA A 622 -67.46 25.05 20.96
C ALA A 622 -68.02 23.99 21.89
N ALA A 623 -67.14 23.16 22.48
CA ALA A 623 -67.50 22.10 23.43
C ALA A 623 -67.92 22.60 24.80
N LYS A 624 -67.36 23.73 25.28
CA LYS A 624 -67.63 24.29 26.60
C LYS A 624 -68.78 25.31 26.64
N TYR A 625 -68.86 26.13 25.62
CA TYR A 625 -69.72 27.30 25.61
C TYR A 625 -70.57 27.43 24.34
N GLY A 626 -70.26 26.67 23.26
CA GLY A 626 -70.78 26.81 21.96
C GLY A 626 -71.73 25.71 21.53
N ALA A 627 -71.78 25.43 20.22
CA ALA A 627 -72.66 24.47 19.56
C ALA A 627 -72.52 23.04 20.05
N LEU A 628 -71.31 22.62 20.45
CA LEU A 628 -71.03 21.23 20.88
C LEU A 628 -71.28 21.00 22.37
N ALA A 629 -71.66 22.05 23.16
CA ALA A 629 -71.94 21.94 24.61
C ALA A 629 -73.28 21.25 24.91
N HIS A 630 -74.22 21.21 23.97
CA HIS A 630 -75.61 20.74 24.20
C HIS A 630 -76.13 19.93 23.03
N ALA A 631 -77.00 19.00 23.34
CA ALA A 631 -77.61 18.16 22.30
C ALA A 631 -78.38 18.97 21.21
N GLY A 632 -78.17 18.65 19.97
CA GLY A 632 -78.80 19.28 18.81
C GLY A 632 -78.11 20.56 18.34
N GLY A 633 -76.86 20.81 18.72
CA GLY A 633 -76.05 21.88 18.14
C GLY A 633 -75.36 21.45 16.83
N GLU A 634 -75.16 22.42 15.94
CA GLU A 634 -74.54 22.21 14.63
C GLU A 634 -73.24 23.03 14.55
N LEU A 635 -72.18 22.34 14.10
CA LEU A 635 -70.88 22.99 13.73
C LEU A 635 -70.59 22.75 12.27
N SER A 636 -70.40 23.82 11.49
CA SER A 636 -70.00 23.75 10.10
C SER A 636 -68.65 24.44 9.93
N VAL A 637 -67.64 23.71 9.44
CA VAL A 637 -66.31 24.27 9.11
C VAL A 637 -66.10 24.07 7.61
N SER A 638 -66.00 25.18 6.91
CA SER A 638 -65.71 25.13 5.46
C SER A 638 -64.47 25.97 5.12
N TRP A 639 -63.72 25.55 4.16
CA TRP A 639 -62.57 26.33 3.68
C TRP A 639 -62.52 26.35 2.17
N ARG A 640 -62.05 27.49 1.60
CA ARG A 640 -61.93 27.75 0.21
C ARG A 640 -60.69 28.57 -0.11
N LEU A 641 -60.25 28.56 -1.35
CA LEU A 641 -59.23 29.45 -1.85
C LEU A 641 -59.86 30.71 -2.44
N ASN A 642 -59.32 31.86 -2.06
CA ASN A 642 -59.76 33.14 -2.69
C ASN A 642 -58.97 33.37 -4.02
N GLU A 643 -59.25 34.49 -4.71
CA GLU A 643 -58.62 34.88 -5.98
C GLU A 643 -57.09 34.99 -5.83
N ARG A 644 -56.54 35.26 -4.65
CA ARG A 644 -55.12 35.34 -4.35
C ARG A 644 -54.53 34.01 -3.91
N ARG A 645 -55.32 32.90 -3.98
CA ARG A 645 -54.98 31.57 -3.46
C ARG A 645 -54.72 31.50 -1.95
N ASP A 646 -55.19 32.54 -1.19
CA ASP A 646 -55.19 32.38 0.27
C ASP A 646 -56.32 31.46 0.69
N VAL A 647 -56.05 30.68 1.77
CA VAL A 647 -57.06 29.81 2.36
C VAL A 647 -57.96 30.64 3.27
N VAL A 648 -59.25 30.69 3.00
CA VAL A 648 -60.25 31.27 3.85
C VAL A 648 -61.03 30.13 4.52
N LEU A 649 -60.82 30.03 5.84
CA LEU A 649 -61.56 29.06 6.66
C LEU A 649 -62.72 29.80 7.38
N ASP A 650 -63.92 29.27 7.19
CA ASP A 650 -65.13 29.77 7.83
C ASP A 650 -65.63 28.71 8.85
N TRP A 651 -65.67 29.11 10.11
CA TRP A 651 -66.14 28.31 11.27
C TRP A 651 -67.46 28.88 11.72
N GLN A 652 -68.58 28.08 11.67
CA GLN A 652 -69.87 28.52 11.97
C GLN A 652 -70.57 27.56 12.99
N GLU A 653 -70.90 28.14 14.16
CA GLU A 653 -71.65 27.41 15.21
C GLU A 653 -73.08 27.83 15.25
N LYS A 654 -74.01 26.87 15.37
CA LYS A 654 -75.43 27.09 15.63
C LYS A 654 -75.76 26.38 16.93
N ALA A 655 -75.97 27.17 18.00
CA ALA A 655 -76.38 26.69 19.33
C ALA A 655 -77.87 26.97 19.55
N ARG A 656 -78.56 26.05 20.24
CA ARG A 656 -79.94 26.21 20.62
C ARG A 656 -80.21 27.20 21.78
N THR A 657 -79.16 27.43 22.56
CA THR A 657 -79.14 28.39 23.69
C THR A 657 -78.53 29.68 23.25
N ARG A 658 -78.99 30.82 23.84
CA ARG A 658 -78.50 32.13 23.54
C ARG A 658 -77.06 32.29 24.07
N ILE A 659 -76.13 32.56 23.19
CA ILE A 659 -74.71 32.79 23.54
C ILE A 659 -74.54 34.25 23.97
N THR A 660 -73.97 34.45 25.14
CA THR A 660 -73.61 35.79 25.63
C THR A 660 -72.16 36.03 25.34
N PRO A 661 -71.78 37.16 24.69
CA PRO A 661 -70.34 37.49 24.47
C PRO A 661 -69.59 37.54 25.83
N PRO A 662 -68.38 37.01 25.89
CA PRO A 662 -67.59 37.02 27.13
C PRO A 662 -67.28 38.47 27.53
N ALA A 663 -67.48 38.84 28.80
CA ALA A 663 -67.26 40.16 29.35
C ALA A 663 -65.75 40.57 29.33
N LYS A 664 -64.81 39.62 29.25
CA LYS A 664 -63.35 39.82 29.10
C LYS A 664 -62.84 38.89 28.09
N THR A 665 -61.93 39.33 27.23
CA THR A 665 -61.20 38.55 26.21
C THR A 665 -60.33 37.51 26.93
N GLY A 666 -60.68 36.22 26.83
CA GLY A 666 -59.88 35.13 27.37
C GLY A 666 -58.64 34.83 26.56
N PHE A 667 -57.73 34.01 27.10
CA PHE A 667 -56.48 33.61 26.43
C PHE A 667 -56.75 32.96 25.04
N GLY A 668 -57.72 32.09 24.95
CA GLY A 668 -58.11 31.42 23.68
C GLY A 668 -58.53 32.43 22.60
N THR A 669 -59.42 33.40 22.92
CA THR A 669 -59.80 34.47 21.99
C THR A 669 -58.65 35.38 21.61
N ALA A 670 -57.76 35.68 22.59
CA ALA A 670 -56.51 36.43 22.30
C ALA A 670 -55.56 35.64 21.38
N LEU A 671 -55.46 34.33 21.58
CA LEU A 671 -54.62 33.44 20.74
C LEU A 671 -55.14 33.45 19.29
N ILE A 672 -56.44 33.22 19.10
CA ILE A 672 -57.03 33.18 17.76
C ILE A 672 -56.90 34.53 17.04
N SER A 673 -57.10 35.64 17.74
CA SER A 673 -57.06 36.97 17.15
C SER A 673 -55.65 37.52 16.88
N ARG A 674 -54.63 36.98 17.57
CA ARG A 674 -53.27 37.48 17.49
C ARG A 674 -52.32 36.56 16.77
N SER A 675 -52.41 35.22 16.97
CA SER A 675 -51.45 34.28 16.37
C SER A 675 -51.50 34.24 14.84
N VAL A 676 -52.71 34.23 14.28
CA VAL A 676 -52.88 34.17 12.83
C VAL A 676 -52.30 35.42 12.14
N PRO A 677 -52.60 36.67 12.58
CA PRO A 677 -52.00 37.88 12.01
C PRO A 677 -50.49 38.00 12.29
N TYR A 678 -50.02 37.64 13.51
CA TYR A 678 -48.62 37.81 13.92
C TYR A 678 -47.72 36.77 13.31
N ASP A 679 -48.08 35.49 13.39
CA ASP A 679 -47.23 34.38 13.00
C ASP A 679 -47.33 34.01 11.51
N LEU A 680 -48.53 34.17 10.93
CA LEU A 680 -48.78 33.83 9.53
C LEU A 680 -48.92 35.07 8.63
N GLY A 681 -49.09 36.26 9.19
CA GLY A 681 -49.47 37.46 8.41
C GLY A 681 -50.84 37.35 7.78
N GLY A 682 -51.69 36.48 8.33
CA GLY A 682 -53.08 36.28 7.94
C GLY A 682 -54.04 37.27 8.59
N LYS A 683 -55.33 36.94 8.56
CA LYS A 683 -56.38 37.70 9.22
C LYS A 683 -57.29 36.72 9.98
N SER A 684 -57.79 37.14 11.18
CA SER A 684 -58.82 36.37 11.89
C SER A 684 -59.88 37.35 12.36
N ARG A 685 -61.16 36.95 12.27
CA ARG A 685 -62.34 37.68 12.75
C ARG A 685 -63.25 36.70 13.48
N ILE A 686 -63.73 37.09 14.65
CA ILE A 686 -64.68 36.31 15.45
C ILE A 686 -65.88 37.22 15.76
N ASP A 687 -67.10 36.77 15.41
CA ASP A 687 -68.35 37.45 15.64
C ASP A 687 -69.22 36.56 16.51
N TYR A 688 -69.70 37.12 17.64
CA TYR A 688 -70.60 36.42 18.55
C TYR A 688 -72.04 36.81 18.17
N LEU A 689 -72.77 35.84 17.64
CA LEU A 689 -74.14 36.00 17.29
C LEU A 689 -75.10 35.48 18.38
N PRO A 690 -76.40 35.90 18.46
CA PRO A 690 -77.34 35.51 19.49
C PRO A 690 -77.54 33.98 19.61
N HIS A 691 -77.37 33.26 18.53
CA HIS A 691 -77.54 31.80 18.44
C HIS A 691 -76.34 31.06 17.85
N GLY A 692 -75.14 31.60 17.99
CA GLY A 692 -73.93 30.95 17.47
C GLY A 692 -72.68 31.82 17.53
N LEU A 693 -71.62 31.25 17.02
CA LEU A 693 -70.35 31.92 16.82
C LEU A 693 -69.96 31.78 15.37
N GLU A 694 -69.46 32.85 14.74
CA GLU A 694 -68.84 32.81 13.46
C GLU A 694 -67.38 33.28 13.58
N ALA A 695 -66.43 32.44 13.07
CA ALA A 695 -65.02 32.82 12.95
C ALA A 695 -64.55 32.63 11.52
N GLN A 696 -63.84 33.66 11.03
CA GLN A 696 -63.23 33.59 9.69
C GLN A 696 -61.73 33.79 9.86
N ILE A 697 -60.95 32.83 9.27
CA ILE A 697 -59.51 32.82 9.36
C ILE A 697 -58.97 32.81 7.95
N LEU A 698 -58.10 33.77 7.60
CA LEU A 698 -57.38 33.87 6.35
C LEU A 698 -55.94 33.48 6.52
N ILE A 699 -55.52 32.41 5.86
CA ILE A 699 -54.13 31.93 5.84
C ILE A 699 -53.55 32.28 4.48
N PRO A 700 -52.44 33.08 4.42
CA PRO A 700 -51.83 33.50 3.15
C PRO A 700 -51.34 32.31 2.32
N ALA A 701 -51.39 32.43 1.01
CA ALA A 701 -51.01 31.40 0.04
C ALA A 701 -49.56 30.91 0.18
N ARG A 702 -48.66 31.73 0.77
CA ARG A 702 -47.26 31.30 1.04
C ARG A 702 -47.16 30.18 2.08
N HIS A 703 -48.17 29.97 2.86
CA HIS A 703 -48.27 28.97 3.92
C HIS A 703 -49.17 27.78 3.58
N ALA A 704 -49.76 27.76 2.36
CA ALA A 704 -50.70 26.76 1.93
C ALA A 704 -50.46 26.35 0.48
N SER A 705 -50.51 25.05 0.20
CA SER A 705 -50.43 24.46 -1.13
C SER A 705 -51.63 23.51 -1.36
N VAL A 706 -52.14 23.46 -2.61
CA VAL A 706 -53.21 22.53 -2.98
C VAL A 706 -52.55 21.22 -3.41
N SER A 707 -52.90 20.13 -2.78
CA SER A 707 -52.52 18.77 -3.19
C SER A 707 -53.55 18.20 -4.18
N VAL A 708 -53.03 17.79 -5.33
CA VAL A 708 -53.83 16.99 -6.27
C VAL A 708 -53.67 15.53 -5.83
N VAL A 709 -54.56 15.06 -4.98
CA VAL A 709 -54.60 13.63 -4.58
C VAL A 709 -55.58 12.94 -5.49
N GLU A 710 -55.09 11.99 -6.29
CA GLU A 710 -55.95 10.93 -6.87
C GLU A 710 -56.51 10.07 -5.75
N THR A 711 -57.80 10.02 -5.67
CA THR A 711 -58.55 9.21 -4.70
C THR A 711 -58.34 7.72 -4.94
N THR A 712 -57.52 7.09 -4.09
CA THR A 712 -57.65 5.64 -3.88
C THR A 712 -58.54 5.42 -2.66
N ASN A 713 -59.67 4.81 -2.95
CA ASN A 713 -60.60 4.30 -1.93
C ASN A 713 -59.92 3.26 -1.06
N ASP A 714 -59.70 3.57 0.20
CA ASP A 714 -59.45 2.57 1.22
C ASP A 714 -60.72 2.36 2.05
N ALA A 715 -61.18 1.12 1.95
CA ALA A 715 -62.39 0.66 2.60
C ALA A 715 -62.27 0.68 4.13
N GLN A 716 -63.24 1.29 4.76
CA GLN A 716 -63.55 1.17 6.18
C GLN A 716 -63.68 -0.30 6.61
N ILE A 717 -62.80 -0.73 7.53
CA ILE A 717 -63.12 -1.85 8.41
C ILE A 717 -63.17 -1.28 9.84
N GLY A 718 -64.33 -0.74 10.16
CA GLY A 718 -64.73 -0.41 11.50
C GLY A 718 -65.45 -1.60 12.11
N GLY A 719 -64.78 -2.42 12.87
CA GLY A 719 -65.38 -3.40 13.77
C GLY A 719 -65.25 -2.89 15.21
N LYS A 720 -66.36 -2.45 15.79
CA LYS A 720 -66.45 -2.30 17.23
C LYS A 720 -66.28 -3.70 17.85
N VAL A 721 -65.18 -3.87 18.61
CA VAL A 721 -65.04 -5.03 19.51
C VAL A 721 -65.51 -4.57 20.88
N ASP A 722 -66.63 -5.13 21.37
CA ASP A 722 -67.12 -4.91 22.72
C ASP A 722 -66.20 -5.55 23.76
N PHE A 723 -65.73 -4.75 24.70
CA PHE A 723 -64.96 -5.18 25.87
C PHE A 723 -65.91 -5.79 26.94
N ALA A 724 -66.28 -7.01 26.68
CA ALA A 724 -67.11 -7.71 27.69
C ALA A 724 -66.77 -9.21 27.69
N SER A 725 -65.50 -9.55 28.00
CA SER A 725 -65.25 -10.91 28.49
C SER A 725 -63.79 -11.07 28.94
N TYR A 726 -63.36 -10.24 29.87
CA TYR A 726 -62.18 -10.58 30.67
C TYR A 726 -62.64 -10.85 32.10
N SER A 727 -62.54 -12.11 32.52
CA SER A 727 -62.79 -12.49 33.90
C SER A 727 -61.57 -12.15 34.75
N PRO A 728 -61.72 -11.53 35.92
CA PRO A 728 -60.59 -11.05 36.75
C PRO A 728 -59.79 -12.15 37.44
N GLU A 729 -59.80 -13.39 37.02
CA GLU A 729 -59.22 -14.53 37.73
C GLU A 729 -57.91 -15.05 37.13
N GLU A 730 -57.43 -14.60 35.96
CA GLU A 730 -56.14 -14.99 35.41
C GLU A 730 -55.15 -13.84 35.54
N LYS A 731 -54.10 -14.01 36.35
CA LYS A 731 -52.97 -13.08 36.47
C LYS A 731 -52.15 -13.11 35.18
N LEU A 732 -52.19 -12.07 34.39
CA LEU A 732 -51.39 -11.91 33.17
C LEU A 732 -49.99 -11.42 33.56
N ASN A 733 -48.94 -12.16 33.10
CA ASN A 733 -47.54 -11.75 33.28
C ASN A 733 -47.03 -11.08 31.98
N VAL A 734 -46.65 -9.80 32.10
CA VAL A 734 -46.22 -8.96 30.98
C VAL A 734 -44.72 -8.71 31.05
N PHE A 735 -44.03 -8.94 29.97
CA PHE A 735 -42.61 -8.64 29.83
C PHE A 735 -42.37 -7.36 29.00
N LEU A 736 -41.89 -6.30 29.65
CA LEU A 736 -41.67 -5.01 29.03
C LEU A 736 -40.16 -4.78 28.78
N VAL A 737 -39.77 -4.50 27.54
CA VAL A 737 -38.38 -4.15 27.18
C VAL A 737 -38.35 -2.70 26.67
N GLU A 738 -37.79 -1.82 27.48
CA GLU A 738 -37.79 -0.36 27.29
C GLU A 738 -36.52 0.24 27.90
N ASP A 739 -35.72 1.00 27.14
CA ASP A 739 -34.47 1.61 27.63
C ASP A 739 -34.71 2.92 28.44
N GLN A 740 -35.86 3.56 28.25
CA GLN A 740 -36.22 4.79 28.94
C GLN A 740 -37.08 4.51 30.16
N MET A 741 -36.50 4.67 31.33
CA MET A 741 -37.14 4.38 32.64
C MET A 741 -38.47 5.09 32.84
N LEU A 742 -38.61 6.34 32.39
CA LEU A 742 -39.85 7.12 32.52
C LEU A 742 -40.99 6.55 31.68
N ILE A 743 -40.66 6.03 30.48
CA ILE A 743 -41.66 5.40 29.61
C ILE A 743 -42.06 4.04 30.20
N ALA A 744 -41.08 3.26 30.64
CA ALA A 744 -41.35 1.97 31.30
C ALA A 744 -42.29 2.15 32.50
N MET A 745 -42.04 3.13 33.37
CA MET A 745 -42.89 3.45 34.53
C MET A 745 -44.28 3.92 34.11
N ASP A 746 -44.46 4.66 33.02
CA ASP A 746 -45.77 5.11 32.53
C ASP A 746 -46.57 3.92 31.99
N VAL A 747 -45.91 2.98 31.28
CA VAL A 747 -46.53 1.73 30.84
C VAL A 747 -46.93 0.84 32.03
N GLU A 748 -46.03 0.66 33.01
CA GLU A 748 -46.31 -0.08 34.24
C GLU A 748 -47.52 0.52 34.94
N TYR A 749 -47.59 1.83 35.10
CA TYR A 749 -48.69 2.52 35.73
C TYR A 749 -50.01 2.33 35.00
N MET A 750 -50.04 2.41 33.64
CA MET A 750 -51.24 2.16 32.82
C MET A 750 -51.73 0.72 32.98
N LEU A 751 -50.83 -0.27 33.02
CA LEU A 751 -51.19 -1.69 33.17
C LEU A 751 -51.74 -2.00 34.59
N GLU A 752 -51.08 -1.42 35.63
CA GLU A 752 -51.50 -1.60 37.03
C GLU A 752 -52.92 -1.06 37.27
N GLN A 753 -53.28 0.08 36.68
CA GLN A 753 -54.64 0.66 36.81
C GLN A 753 -55.75 -0.30 36.30
N HIS A 754 -55.39 -1.25 35.45
CA HIS A 754 -56.26 -2.28 34.87
C HIS A 754 -56.08 -3.67 35.46
N GLY A 755 -55.38 -3.75 36.61
CA GLY A 755 -55.25 -5.00 37.37
C GLY A 755 -54.14 -5.93 36.90
N ILE A 756 -53.33 -5.49 35.94
CA ILE A 756 -52.12 -6.22 35.50
C ILE A 756 -50.95 -5.79 36.36
N THR A 757 -50.65 -6.57 37.38
CA THR A 757 -49.65 -6.23 38.40
C THR A 757 -48.35 -7.07 38.31
N ASP A 758 -48.34 -8.09 37.46
CA ASP A 758 -47.20 -8.97 37.26
C ASP A 758 -46.46 -8.52 35.98
N ILE A 759 -45.60 -7.53 36.16
CA ILE A 759 -44.86 -6.89 35.08
C ILE A 759 -43.36 -7.05 35.33
N GLU A 760 -42.66 -7.67 34.38
CA GLU A 760 -41.21 -7.76 34.43
C GLU A 760 -40.58 -6.87 33.36
N THR A 761 -39.64 -5.97 33.78
CA THR A 761 -39.03 -5.00 32.88
C THR A 761 -37.55 -5.30 32.59
N ALA A 762 -37.06 -4.96 31.40
CA ALA A 762 -35.65 -5.01 31.00
C ALA A 762 -35.26 -3.74 30.19
N THR A 763 -34.10 -3.21 30.44
CA THR A 763 -33.64 -1.95 29.85
C THR A 763 -32.69 -2.16 28.66
N SER A 764 -32.33 -3.40 28.31
CA SER A 764 -31.47 -3.75 27.18
C SER A 764 -31.78 -5.15 26.66
N SER A 765 -31.37 -5.41 25.43
CA SER A 765 -31.52 -6.74 24.80
C SER A 765 -30.80 -7.84 25.59
N ALA A 766 -29.59 -7.57 26.07
CA ALA A 766 -28.83 -8.52 26.87
C ALA A 766 -29.52 -8.86 28.19
N MET A 767 -30.04 -7.85 28.91
CA MET A 767 -30.79 -8.05 30.16
C MET A 767 -32.09 -8.81 29.92
N ALA A 768 -32.77 -8.50 28.82
CA ALA A 768 -34.02 -9.17 28.45
C ALA A 768 -33.78 -10.67 28.15
N LEU A 769 -32.77 -11.00 27.39
CA LEU A 769 -32.40 -12.38 27.07
C LEU A 769 -31.98 -13.17 28.33
N GLU A 770 -31.29 -12.52 29.26
CA GLU A 770 -30.90 -13.16 30.53
C GLU A 770 -32.13 -13.47 31.39
N LYS A 771 -33.04 -12.51 31.55
CA LYS A 771 -34.27 -12.68 32.31
C LYS A 771 -35.20 -13.75 31.69
N LEU A 772 -35.30 -13.77 30.38
CA LEU A 772 -36.04 -14.78 29.67
C LEU A 772 -35.56 -16.21 29.91
N LYS A 773 -34.34 -16.47 30.40
CA LYS A 773 -33.87 -17.81 30.75
C LYS A 773 -34.72 -18.44 31.88
N THR A 774 -35.19 -17.60 32.78
CA THR A 774 -35.99 -18.03 33.95
C THR A 774 -37.43 -17.59 33.86
N ALA A 775 -37.72 -16.46 33.22
CA ALA A 775 -39.09 -15.91 33.08
C ALA A 775 -39.89 -16.62 31.99
N LYS A 776 -41.18 -16.75 32.19
CA LYS A 776 -42.14 -17.24 31.19
C LYS A 776 -43.31 -16.27 31.12
N PRO A 777 -43.15 -15.12 30.48
CA PRO A 777 -44.21 -14.16 30.33
C PRO A 777 -45.30 -14.67 29.43
N ASP A 778 -46.53 -14.18 29.66
CA ASP A 778 -47.66 -14.50 28.79
C ASP A 778 -47.66 -13.68 27.53
N ILE A 779 -47.20 -12.44 27.62
CA ILE A 779 -47.00 -11.50 26.49
C ILE A 779 -45.77 -10.65 26.70
N ALA A 780 -45.24 -10.07 25.62
CA ALA A 780 -44.16 -9.09 25.71
C ALA A 780 -44.45 -7.82 24.89
N ILE A 781 -43.94 -6.70 25.40
CA ILE A 781 -43.94 -5.39 24.74
C ILE A 781 -42.50 -4.99 24.55
N LEU A 782 -42.05 -4.80 23.32
CA LEU A 782 -40.66 -4.57 22.96
C LEU A 782 -40.48 -3.20 22.30
N ASP A 783 -39.77 -2.30 22.90
CA ASP A 783 -39.25 -1.14 22.17
C ASP A 783 -38.24 -1.63 21.13
N ILE A 784 -38.42 -1.23 19.86
CA ILE A 784 -37.52 -1.64 18.78
C ILE A 784 -36.10 -1.10 19.02
N ASN A 785 -35.98 0.14 19.47
CA ASN A 785 -34.69 0.83 19.63
C ASN A 785 -34.35 0.98 21.11
N LEU A 786 -33.34 0.31 21.58
CA LEU A 786 -32.84 0.31 22.95
C LEU A 786 -31.55 1.17 23.11
N GLY A 787 -31.49 2.29 22.40
CA GLY A 787 -30.38 3.21 22.46
C GLY A 787 -29.18 2.75 21.60
N SER A 788 -28.27 1.97 22.17
CA SER A 788 -27.10 1.42 21.46
C SER A 788 -27.36 0.04 20.85
N ASP A 789 -28.55 -0.56 21.08
CA ASP A 789 -28.91 -1.93 20.69
C ASP A 789 -30.37 -1.98 20.21
N THR A 790 -30.81 -3.12 19.67
CA THR A 790 -32.18 -3.35 19.23
C THR A 790 -32.80 -4.53 19.97
N SER A 791 -34.14 -4.54 20.09
CA SER A 791 -34.86 -5.67 20.68
C SER A 791 -35.07 -6.85 19.69
N ILE A 792 -34.56 -6.78 18.47
CA ILE A 792 -34.70 -7.84 17.47
C ILE A 792 -34.22 -9.22 17.96
N PRO A 793 -33.07 -9.35 18.63
CA PRO A 793 -32.67 -10.64 19.21
C PRO A 793 -33.68 -11.19 20.24
N VAL A 794 -34.31 -10.30 21.03
CA VAL A 794 -35.32 -10.69 22.01
C VAL A 794 -36.59 -11.16 21.31
N ALA A 795 -36.99 -10.49 20.22
CA ALA A 795 -38.14 -10.87 19.40
C ALA A 795 -38.00 -12.29 18.82
N TYR A 796 -36.79 -12.63 18.31
CA TYR A 796 -36.52 -13.99 17.82
C TYR A 796 -36.58 -15.04 18.93
N GLU A 797 -36.10 -14.73 20.13
CA GLU A 797 -36.21 -15.66 21.26
C GLU A 797 -37.63 -15.86 21.74
N LEU A 798 -38.46 -14.79 21.75
CA LEU A 798 -39.89 -14.89 22.06
C LEU A 798 -40.63 -15.69 20.99
N LEU A 799 -40.36 -15.47 19.71
CA LEU A 799 -40.89 -16.24 18.59
C LEU A 799 -40.57 -17.74 18.73
N ARG A 800 -39.30 -18.04 19.05
CA ARG A 800 -38.86 -19.41 19.27
C ARG A 800 -39.60 -20.12 20.42
N ARG A 801 -40.01 -19.33 21.43
CA ARG A 801 -40.75 -19.82 22.60
C ARG A 801 -42.29 -19.78 22.45
N GLU A 802 -42.76 -19.35 21.28
CA GLU A 802 -44.18 -19.17 20.98
C GLU A 802 -44.87 -18.20 21.96
N ILE A 803 -44.18 -17.20 22.49
CA ILE A 803 -44.70 -16.16 23.37
C ILE A 803 -45.18 -15.01 22.47
N PRO A 804 -46.48 -14.62 22.54
CA PRO A 804 -46.97 -13.49 21.78
C PRO A 804 -46.37 -12.18 22.24
N PHE A 805 -46.01 -11.32 21.29
CA PHE A 805 -45.40 -10.02 21.59
C PHE A 805 -45.82 -8.98 20.56
N MET A 806 -45.61 -7.72 20.91
CA MET A 806 -45.75 -6.59 20.01
C MET A 806 -44.51 -5.69 20.10
N PHE A 807 -44.30 -4.95 19.03
CA PHE A 807 -43.29 -3.89 19.02
C PHE A 807 -43.91 -2.55 19.43
N ALA A 808 -43.20 -1.78 20.25
CA ALA A 808 -43.49 -0.40 20.51
C ALA A 808 -42.40 0.44 19.78
N THR A 809 -42.78 1.50 19.06
CA THR A 809 -41.81 2.36 18.35
C THR A 809 -42.16 3.82 18.54
N GLY A 810 -41.16 4.63 18.82
CA GLY A 810 -41.32 6.07 19.05
C GLY A 810 -41.39 6.90 17.78
N TYR A 811 -40.77 6.45 16.68
CA TYR A 811 -40.69 7.19 15.42
C TYR A 811 -40.50 6.25 14.22
N ALA A 812 -40.76 6.79 13.02
CA ALA A 812 -40.52 6.15 11.74
C ALA A 812 -39.03 5.98 11.51
N ASP A 813 -38.40 5.16 12.31
CA ASP A 813 -37.09 4.66 12.00
C ASP A 813 -37.21 3.72 10.83
N GLY A 814 -36.46 3.99 9.78
CA GLY A 814 -36.23 3.08 8.66
C GLY A 814 -35.49 1.80 9.09
N ILE A 815 -35.69 1.33 10.33
CA ILE A 815 -35.24 0.03 10.79
C ILE A 815 -36.21 -0.94 10.10
N MET A 816 -35.68 -1.59 9.06
CA MET A 816 -36.38 -2.71 8.45
C MET A 816 -36.52 -3.79 9.52
N VAL A 817 -37.77 -3.96 10.04
CA VAL A 817 -38.12 -5.15 10.79
C VAL A 817 -37.87 -6.32 9.82
N PRO A 818 -37.07 -7.32 10.17
CA PRO A 818 -36.79 -8.46 9.30
C PRO A 818 -38.09 -9.08 8.79
N GLY A 819 -38.12 -9.48 7.52
CA GLY A 819 -39.35 -9.95 6.87
C GLY A 819 -40.07 -11.08 7.62
N GLU A 820 -39.35 -11.88 8.40
CA GLU A 820 -39.86 -12.93 9.28
C GLU A 820 -40.72 -12.38 10.42
N LEU A 821 -40.49 -11.15 10.87
CA LEU A 821 -41.18 -10.46 11.97
C LEU A 821 -42.23 -9.43 11.46
N ALA A 822 -42.41 -9.29 10.16
CA ALA A 822 -43.33 -8.31 9.57
C ALA A 822 -44.81 -8.50 9.96
N HIS A 823 -45.18 -9.67 10.46
CA HIS A 823 -46.53 -10.00 10.92
C HIS A 823 -46.80 -9.60 12.37
N VAL A 824 -45.79 -9.17 13.12
CA VAL A 824 -45.87 -8.79 14.54
C VAL A 824 -46.58 -7.44 14.66
N PRO A 825 -47.56 -7.28 15.56
CA PRO A 825 -48.22 -6.00 15.77
C PRO A 825 -47.28 -4.94 16.23
N ILE A 826 -47.46 -3.72 15.72
CA ILE A 826 -46.62 -2.54 16.11
C ILE A 826 -47.56 -1.50 16.72
N ILE A 827 -47.26 -1.06 17.93
CA ILE A 827 -47.91 0.07 18.60
C ILE A 827 -46.97 1.28 18.55
N ARG A 828 -47.52 2.46 18.31
CA ARG A 828 -46.74 3.70 18.18
C ARG A 828 -46.74 4.48 19.49
N LYS A 829 -45.56 4.93 19.93
CA LYS A 829 -45.39 5.86 21.02
C LYS A 829 -45.57 7.32 20.54
N PRO A 830 -46.21 8.23 21.35
CA PRO A 830 -46.84 7.95 22.61
C PRO A 830 -48.18 7.27 22.39
N TYR A 831 -48.48 6.18 23.05
CA TYR A 831 -49.75 5.50 23.03
C TYR A 831 -50.58 5.89 24.24
N ASP A 832 -51.87 5.90 24.07
CA ASP A 832 -52.81 6.07 25.16
C ASP A 832 -53.20 4.70 25.76
N GLU A 833 -53.85 4.77 26.91
CA GLU A 833 -54.28 3.62 27.71
C GLU A 833 -55.16 2.67 26.90
N ASP A 834 -56.12 3.22 26.15
CA ASP A 834 -57.08 2.44 25.34
C ASP A 834 -56.37 1.69 24.21
N SER A 835 -55.39 2.32 23.51
CA SER A 835 -54.64 1.73 22.43
C SER A 835 -53.72 0.60 22.91
N LEU A 836 -53.07 0.77 24.06
CA LEU A 836 -52.22 -0.24 24.69
C LEU A 836 -53.04 -1.48 25.07
N LEU A 837 -54.14 -1.29 25.80
CA LEU A 837 -54.99 -2.37 26.25
C LEU A 837 -55.67 -3.10 25.10
N SER A 838 -56.13 -2.38 24.06
CA SER A 838 -56.67 -2.98 22.86
C SER A 838 -55.66 -3.89 22.15
N SER A 839 -54.38 -3.47 22.08
CA SER A 839 -53.29 -4.25 21.48
C SER A 839 -52.97 -5.49 22.29
N ILE A 840 -52.92 -5.39 23.60
CA ILE A 840 -52.75 -6.53 24.53
C ILE A 840 -53.89 -7.51 24.39
N GLY A 841 -55.17 -7.03 24.39
CA GLY A 841 -56.36 -7.91 24.20
C GLY A 841 -56.33 -8.72 22.90
N LYS A 842 -55.83 -8.14 21.80
CA LYS A 842 -55.63 -8.84 20.53
C LYS A 842 -54.55 -9.92 20.60
N LEU A 843 -53.53 -9.72 21.37
CA LEU A 843 -52.44 -10.70 21.58
C LEU A 843 -52.89 -11.86 22.45
N VAL A 844 -53.61 -11.59 23.53
CA VAL A 844 -54.14 -12.61 24.45
C VAL A 844 -55.25 -13.43 23.74
N GLY A 845 -56.16 -12.80 22.97
CA GLY A 845 -57.23 -13.49 22.23
C GLY A 845 -56.69 -14.48 21.18
N LYS A 846 -55.55 -14.26 20.59
CA LYS A 846 -54.88 -15.23 19.69
C LYS A 846 -54.34 -16.47 20.40
N LYS A 847 -54.17 -16.44 21.72
CA LYS A 847 -53.67 -17.59 22.51
C LYS A 847 -54.82 -18.58 22.80
N VAL A 848 -56.06 -18.15 22.69
CA VAL A 848 -57.26 -18.98 22.96
C VAL A 848 -57.75 -19.70 21.69
N GLU A 849 -57.35 -19.26 20.50
CA GLU A 849 -57.71 -19.88 19.21
C GLU A 849 -56.63 -20.80 18.62
N ALA A 850 -55.42 -20.91 19.25
CA ALA A 850 -54.36 -21.84 18.89
C ALA A 850 -54.31 -23.00 19.90
#